data_c2e5ff7c21c0c3185812e3de3d4c72d7
#
_entry.id   c2e5ff7c21c0c3185812e3de3d4c72d7
#
_cell.length_a   1.000
_cell.length_b   1.000
_cell.length_c   1.000
_cell.angle_alpha   90.00
_cell.angle_beta   90.00
_cell.angle_gamma   90.00
#
_symmetry.space_group_name_H-M   'P 1'
#
loop_
_entity.id
_entity.type
_entity.pdbx_description
1 polymer ?
#
loop_
_entity_poly.entity_id
_entity_poly.type
_entity_poly.pdbx_seq_one_letter_code
_entity_poly.pdbx_strand_id
1 'polypeptide(L)'
;MFQKTLTKFFVSGLLCLIVNTCFSQTQTVRGTVVDNISQSSIPGAVIQITGLDSVIHAVTDENGRFNLSRVPVGSRTIEITAFDYKPVVMQNVTVNAGKELVLTINMEEDLKKINEVVITAKTDKNKPLNELSTVSTRTFSVEETQKFAAAVNDPARMATSFAGVVVAGDGNNHISIRGNSPNGLLWRMEGVEIPNPNHFSNVGTAGGGISILSAQLLSNSDFSTGAFAAEYGNALSGVFDLRLRKGNNEKREYTVQLGILGMDVAAEGPFKKGYEGSYLINYRYSTLNILGKIGIPIGDANTNFQDLSFNFYLPTRKLGKFTLFGFGGLSYQTTTAEKDSVRWQEDDFLRLNTNFYSNTGAVGVTNTKLFKNKSYLKTALVFSGTENGYKQDRLGLDYSSLTREYEQRFVQNKLTLSSTYTQKINAKNNIRTGFILNHLGYSLKQSDMGDSTVLLEQINEKGGTETMQVFFQWNTHITEKLTANVGVHYFQLFLNNSNSLEPRASMRYDIHPKHHLTLGYGLHSQLQPIGVYFVENTDNGVRTLPNRDLKLSKAHHAVFGYDFVLNEHEHIKTEVYYQHLFGIPISKDPTSTYSILNSTDGFPSESLSNSGLGRNYGVELTYERFLFKNLYYLLSASLYESKYKGADGAWYDTRFNTNYATSLTIGKEWNLKNKEKKRTIGCNIKSIYVGGFRYTPIDLNASIAAGETKYVTAQTYQKRMPDYYRLDIRLSLKRNYKRITSTVALDIQNTTNRKNVGGQYFNDKTGEVKYWYQTSLIPILSYRLEF
;
A
#
# COMPACT_ATOMS: atom_id res chain seq x y z
N MET A 1 -4.12 7.90 -46.96
CA MET A 1 -2.69 7.67 -47.25
C MET A 1 -1.82 7.52 -46.00
N PHE A 2 -2.14 8.23 -44.94
CA PHE A 2 -1.41 8.15 -43.66
C PHE A 2 -1.54 6.80 -42.89
N GLN A 3 -2.67 6.12 -42.95
CA GLN A 3 -2.91 4.84 -42.30
C GLN A 3 -2.07 3.66 -42.85
N LYS A 4 -1.80 3.64 -44.11
CA LYS A 4 -0.97 2.59 -44.76
C LYS A 4 0.55 2.75 -44.44
N THR A 5 1.00 3.96 -44.13
CA THR A 5 2.39 4.23 -43.80
C THR A 5 2.71 3.87 -42.35
N LEU A 6 1.79 4.09 -41.42
CA LEU A 6 1.94 3.71 -39.99
C LEU A 6 2.00 2.18 -39.82
N THR A 7 1.18 1.44 -40.55
CA THR A 7 1.16 -0.03 -40.50
C THR A 7 2.47 -0.63 -41.05
N LYS A 8 3.07 0.00 -42.08
CA LYS A 8 4.38 -0.43 -42.62
C LYS A 8 5.53 -0.14 -41.67
N PHE A 9 5.50 0.99 -40.94
CA PHE A 9 6.53 1.29 -39.92
C PHE A 9 6.45 0.36 -38.71
N PHE A 10 5.24 -0.01 -38.24
CA PHE A 10 5.04 -0.97 -37.15
C PHE A 10 5.45 -2.40 -37.56
N VAL A 11 5.17 -2.81 -38.80
CA VAL A 11 5.53 -4.14 -39.31
C VAL A 11 7.02 -4.25 -39.63
N SER A 12 7.67 -3.17 -40.12
CA SER A 12 9.12 -3.17 -40.40
C SER A 12 9.95 -3.12 -39.13
N GLY A 13 9.51 -2.44 -38.06
CA GLY A 13 10.14 -2.46 -36.75
C GLY A 13 10.06 -3.83 -36.05
N LEU A 14 9.04 -4.63 -36.38
CA LEU A 14 8.86 -5.97 -35.85
C LEU A 14 9.70 -7.05 -36.56
N LEU A 15 10.15 -6.80 -37.80
CA LEU A 15 10.89 -7.78 -38.62
C LEU A 15 12.40 -7.78 -38.41
N CYS A 16 12.99 -6.74 -37.83
CA CYS A 16 14.46 -6.64 -37.66
C CYS A 16 15.04 -7.41 -36.45
N LEU A 17 14.28 -8.27 -35.76
CA LEU A 17 14.71 -8.97 -34.53
C LEU A 17 14.89 -10.50 -34.67
N ILE A 18 15.20 -10.99 -35.89
CA ILE A 18 15.47 -12.41 -36.07
C ILE A 18 16.91 -12.62 -36.52
N VAL A 19 17.83 -12.69 -35.56
CA VAL A 19 19.12 -13.36 -35.73
C VAL A 19 19.26 -14.38 -34.62
N ASN A 20 19.22 -15.66 -34.96
CA ASN A 20 19.33 -16.79 -34.06
C ASN A 20 20.79 -17.20 -33.85
N THR A 21 21.24 -17.22 -32.60
CA THR A 21 22.40 -18.00 -32.18
C THR A 21 22.05 -18.79 -30.93
N CYS A 22 22.23 -20.13 -31.00
CA CYS A 22 22.03 -21.06 -29.88
C CYS A 22 23.02 -20.83 -28.76
N PHE A 23 22.61 -20.11 -27.69
CA PHE A 23 23.34 -20.12 -26.42
C PHE A 23 22.33 -20.31 -25.25
N SER A 24 22.71 -21.14 -24.28
CA SER A 24 21.95 -21.24 -23.03
C SER A 24 21.85 -19.85 -22.41
N GLN A 25 20.62 -19.37 -22.20
CA GLN A 25 20.38 -18.06 -21.61
C GLN A 25 20.69 -18.13 -20.12
N THR A 26 21.67 -17.38 -19.71
CA THR A 26 22.13 -17.29 -18.32
C THR A 26 22.22 -15.84 -17.88
N GLN A 27 22.12 -15.59 -16.58
CA GLN A 27 22.31 -14.26 -16.00
C GLN A 27 23.16 -14.36 -14.72
N THR A 28 23.65 -13.25 -14.24
CA THR A 28 24.36 -13.12 -12.97
C THR A 28 23.36 -12.96 -11.83
N VAL A 29 23.57 -13.72 -10.74
CA VAL A 29 22.90 -13.52 -9.46
C VAL A 29 23.98 -13.16 -8.45
N ARG A 30 23.90 -11.99 -7.86
CA ARG A 30 24.88 -11.48 -6.91
C ARG A 30 24.22 -10.74 -5.76
N GLY A 31 24.98 -10.46 -4.72
CA GLY A 31 24.42 -9.72 -3.59
C GLY A 31 25.28 -9.73 -2.37
N THR A 32 24.64 -9.46 -1.23
CA THR A 32 25.29 -9.45 0.09
C THR A 32 24.49 -10.30 1.07
N VAL A 33 25.20 -10.99 1.97
CA VAL A 33 24.64 -11.73 3.10
C VAL A 33 24.98 -10.96 4.37
N VAL A 34 23.95 -10.66 5.18
CA VAL A 34 24.09 -9.87 6.41
C VAL A 34 23.31 -10.50 7.56
N ASP A 35 23.75 -10.25 8.79
CA ASP A 35 22.99 -10.55 10.00
C ASP A 35 21.71 -9.67 10.05
N ASN A 36 20.58 -10.29 10.31
CA ASN A 36 19.29 -9.62 10.20
C ASN A 36 19.13 -8.46 11.20
N ILE A 37 19.68 -8.57 12.42
CA ILE A 37 19.55 -7.57 13.45
C ILE A 37 20.65 -6.51 13.37
N SER A 38 21.92 -6.92 13.35
CA SER A 38 23.07 -5.99 13.39
C SER A 38 23.40 -5.39 12.03
N GLN A 39 22.86 -5.96 10.93
CA GLN A 39 23.19 -5.62 9.54
C GLN A 39 24.68 -5.74 9.21
N SER A 40 25.43 -6.47 10.05
CA SER A 40 26.85 -6.78 9.84
C SER A 40 26.98 -7.81 8.71
N SER A 41 28.00 -7.68 7.89
CA SER A 41 28.31 -8.64 6.82
C SER A 41 28.64 -10.02 7.38
N ILE A 42 28.23 -11.09 6.72
CA ILE A 42 28.54 -12.48 7.06
C ILE A 42 29.52 -13.02 6.02
N PRO A 43 30.83 -13.09 6.33
CA PRO A 43 31.81 -13.75 5.47
C PRO A 43 31.70 -15.27 5.55
N GLY A 44 32.13 -15.97 4.49
CA GLY A 44 32.15 -17.44 4.47
C GLY A 44 30.78 -18.11 4.32
N ALA A 45 29.70 -17.35 4.08
CA ALA A 45 28.40 -17.92 3.78
C ALA A 45 28.44 -18.61 2.38
N VAL A 46 27.89 -19.81 2.29
CA VAL A 46 27.78 -20.57 1.04
C VAL A 46 26.41 -20.34 0.42
N ILE A 47 26.38 -19.89 -0.84
CA ILE A 47 25.20 -19.66 -1.63
C ILE A 47 25.15 -20.71 -2.75
N GLN A 48 24.09 -21.48 -2.84
CA GLN A 48 23.95 -22.55 -3.82
C GLN A 48 22.63 -22.46 -4.57
N ILE A 49 22.66 -22.66 -5.90
CA ILE A 49 21.45 -22.87 -6.70
C ILE A 49 21.13 -24.35 -6.70
N THR A 50 19.94 -24.71 -6.20
CA THR A 50 19.49 -26.10 -6.15
C THR A 50 18.56 -26.46 -7.32
N GLY A 51 18.40 -27.76 -7.61
CA GLY A 51 17.52 -28.26 -8.67
C GLY A 51 18.09 -28.10 -10.09
N LEU A 52 19.40 -28.01 -10.24
CA LEU A 52 20.12 -28.05 -11.52
C LEU A 52 20.98 -29.31 -11.62
N ASP A 53 21.22 -29.75 -12.86
CA ASP A 53 22.12 -30.91 -13.14
C ASP A 53 23.59 -30.59 -12.77
N SER A 54 23.96 -29.30 -12.74
CA SER A 54 25.29 -28.83 -12.33
C SER A 54 25.19 -27.97 -11.08
N VAL A 55 26.13 -28.14 -10.14
CA VAL A 55 26.20 -27.35 -8.92
C VAL A 55 26.75 -25.97 -9.26
N ILE A 56 25.96 -24.94 -9.00
CA ILE A 56 26.37 -23.53 -9.09
C ILE A 56 26.37 -22.97 -7.67
N HIS A 57 27.54 -22.60 -7.18
CA HIS A 57 27.72 -22.05 -5.82
C HIS A 57 28.73 -20.92 -5.79
N ALA A 58 28.66 -20.13 -4.75
CA ALA A 58 29.63 -19.09 -4.38
C ALA A 58 29.75 -19.02 -2.85
N VAL A 59 30.87 -18.46 -2.39
CA VAL A 59 31.12 -18.17 -0.97
C VAL A 59 31.24 -16.66 -0.83
N THR A 60 30.69 -16.08 0.25
CA THR A 60 30.80 -14.67 0.51
C THR A 60 32.21 -14.26 0.90
N ASP A 61 32.63 -13.07 0.40
CA ASP A 61 33.88 -12.42 0.77
C ASP A 61 33.83 -11.79 2.20
N GLU A 62 34.89 -11.11 2.61
CA GLU A 62 34.99 -10.41 3.93
C GLU A 62 33.90 -9.35 4.11
N ASN A 63 33.31 -8.83 3.03
CA ASN A 63 32.23 -7.86 3.05
C ASN A 63 30.84 -8.52 2.90
N GLY A 64 30.77 -9.87 2.99
CA GLY A 64 29.56 -10.64 2.83
C GLY A 64 29.02 -10.68 1.40
N ARG A 65 29.84 -10.39 0.36
CA ARG A 65 29.41 -10.33 -1.05
C ARG A 65 29.60 -11.67 -1.72
N PHE A 66 28.66 -12.01 -2.59
CA PHE A 66 28.73 -13.18 -3.46
C PHE A 66 28.40 -12.83 -4.91
N ASN A 67 28.88 -13.65 -5.83
CA ASN A 67 28.59 -13.56 -7.27
C ASN A 67 28.47 -14.96 -7.89
N LEU A 68 27.28 -15.30 -8.34
CA LEU A 68 26.96 -16.51 -9.09
C LEU A 68 26.83 -16.15 -10.56
N SER A 69 27.85 -16.44 -11.37
CA SER A 69 27.83 -16.21 -12.80
C SER A 69 27.14 -17.37 -13.53
N ARG A 70 26.57 -17.06 -14.72
CA ARG A 70 25.98 -18.05 -15.62
C ARG A 70 24.81 -18.85 -15.03
N VAL A 71 24.03 -18.27 -14.14
CA VAL A 71 22.80 -18.89 -13.60
C VAL A 71 21.77 -19.01 -14.72
N PRO A 72 21.23 -20.20 -15.03
CA PRO A 72 20.22 -20.36 -16.06
C PRO A 72 18.95 -19.55 -15.75
N VAL A 73 18.40 -18.82 -16.75
CA VAL A 73 17.18 -18.01 -16.56
C VAL A 73 15.97 -18.89 -16.22
N GLY A 74 14.98 -18.31 -15.53
CA GLY A 74 13.76 -18.96 -15.04
C GLY A 74 13.65 -18.91 -13.54
N SER A 75 12.66 -19.60 -12.96
CA SER A 75 12.49 -19.74 -11.51
C SER A 75 13.58 -20.62 -10.92
N ARG A 76 14.25 -20.17 -9.85
CA ARG A 76 15.37 -20.87 -9.18
C ARG A 76 15.14 -20.92 -7.69
N THR A 77 15.70 -21.95 -7.05
CA THR A 77 15.81 -22.04 -5.60
C THR A 77 17.25 -21.75 -5.23
N ILE A 78 17.44 -20.80 -4.30
CA ILE A 78 18.75 -20.40 -3.77
C ILE A 78 18.77 -20.80 -2.31
N GLU A 79 19.75 -21.60 -1.94
CA GLU A 79 20.02 -22.02 -0.57
C GLU A 79 21.25 -21.32 -0.04
N ILE A 80 21.15 -20.78 1.17
CA ILE A 80 22.22 -20.04 1.84
C ILE A 80 22.48 -20.66 3.20
N THR A 81 23.73 -21.02 3.46
CA THR A 81 24.19 -21.58 4.73
C THR A 81 25.37 -20.80 5.25
N ALA A 82 25.44 -20.58 6.55
CA ALA A 82 26.58 -19.96 7.22
C ALA A 82 26.74 -20.57 8.61
N PHE A 83 27.97 -20.57 9.10
CA PHE A 83 28.27 -21.04 10.46
C PHE A 83 27.56 -20.16 11.50
N ASP A 84 26.97 -20.77 12.52
CA ASP A 84 26.17 -20.12 13.58
C ASP A 84 24.88 -19.41 13.09
N TYR A 85 24.44 -19.62 11.84
CA TYR A 85 23.22 -19.03 11.30
C TYR A 85 22.23 -20.09 10.83
N LYS A 86 20.94 -19.81 10.97
CA LYS A 86 19.87 -20.63 10.41
C LYS A 86 19.94 -20.61 8.88
N PRO A 87 19.85 -21.77 8.20
CA PRO A 87 19.80 -21.81 6.74
C PRO A 87 18.63 -20.96 6.19
N VAL A 88 18.89 -20.27 5.08
CA VAL A 88 17.87 -19.51 4.33
C VAL A 88 17.66 -20.17 2.98
N VAL A 89 16.41 -20.49 2.65
CA VAL A 89 16.04 -21.00 1.32
C VAL A 89 15.11 -20.02 0.65
N MET A 90 15.56 -19.42 -0.44
CA MET A 90 14.78 -18.53 -1.30
C MET A 90 14.23 -19.37 -2.47
N GLN A 91 12.97 -19.76 -2.39
CA GLN A 91 12.31 -20.49 -3.46
C GLN A 91 11.74 -19.53 -4.52
N ASN A 92 11.70 -20.00 -5.78
CA ASN A 92 11.05 -19.32 -6.89
C ASN A 92 11.59 -17.93 -7.22
N VAL A 93 12.87 -17.71 -6.95
CA VAL A 93 13.56 -16.50 -7.33
C VAL A 93 13.63 -16.43 -8.85
N THR A 94 13.04 -15.41 -9.44
CA THR A 94 12.96 -15.25 -10.89
C THR A 94 14.26 -14.65 -11.43
N VAL A 95 15.01 -15.42 -12.22
CA VAL A 95 16.19 -14.97 -12.96
C VAL A 95 15.79 -14.63 -14.39
N ASN A 96 15.81 -13.35 -14.75
CA ASN A 96 15.48 -12.83 -16.08
C ASN A 96 16.74 -12.63 -16.92
N ALA A 97 16.63 -12.73 -18.25
CA ALA A 97 17.78 -12.50 -19.12
C ALA A 97 18.17 -11.02 -19.26
N GLY A 98 17.22 -10.10 -19.12
CA GLY A 98 17.41 -8.67 -19.36
C GLY A 98 18.15 -7.95 -18.24
N LYS A 99 18.02 -8.42 -16.98
CA LYS A 99 18.61 -7.74 -15.82
C LYS A 99 19.30 -8.73 -14.88
N GLU A 100 20.38 -8.27 -14.22
CA GLU A 100 20.99 -9.01 -13.13
C GLU A 100 20.05 -9.10 -11.93
N LEU A 101 20.14 -10.18 -11.19
CA LEU A 101 19.45 -10.31 -9.92
C LEU A 101 20.39 -9.90 -8.78
N VAL A 102 20.07 -8.78 -8.12
CA VAL A 102 20.87 -8.28 -6.99
C VAL A 102 20.08 -8.49 -5.70
N LEU A 103 20.64 -9.27 -4.77
CA LEU A 103 19.96 -9.68 -3.53
C LEU A 103 20.65 -9.13 -2.29
N THR A 104 19.86 -8.77 -1.27
CA THR A 104 20.34 -8.63 0.11
C THR A 104 19.68 -9.74 0.92
N ILE A 105 20.48 -10.64 1.48
CA ILE A 105 20.03 -11.82 2.20
C ILE A 105 20.29 -11.60 3.68
N ASN A 106 19.21 -11.58 4.47
CA ASN A 106 19.29 -11.45 5.92
C ASN A 106 19.27 -12.84 6.54
N MET A 107 20.22 -13.15 7.41
CA MET A 107 20.29 -14.42 8.15
C MET A 107 20.11 -14.18 9.64
N GLU A 108 19.40 -15.07 10.29
CA GLU A 108 19.16 -15.10 11.74
C GLU A 108 20.19 -16.02 12.41
N GLU A 109 20.85 -15.55 13.49
CA GLU A 109 21.79 -16.37 14.28
C GLU A 109 21.07 -17.55 14.91
N ASP A 110 21.68 -18.77 14.80
CA ASP A 110 21.09 -19.97 15.39
C ASP A 110 21.47 -20.05 16.87
N LEU A 111 20.45 -20.15 17.73
CA LEU A 111 20.65 -20.29 19.18
C LEU A 111 21.08 -21.69 19.60
N LYS A 112 20.99 -22.69 18.70
CA LYS A 112 21.42 -24.06 18.95
C LYS A 112 22.92 -24.18 18.69
N LYS A 113 23.68 -24.57 19.69
CA LYS A 113 25.04 -25.08 19.46
C LYS A 113 24.92 -26.49 18.85
N ILE A 114 25.04 -26.58 17.55
CA ILE A 114 24.84 -27.85 16.82
C ILE A 114 26.16 -28.63 16.84
N ASN A 115 26.12 -29.83 17.40
CA ASN A 115 27.20 -30.85 17.22
C ASN A 115 27.01 -31.61 15.89
N GLU A 116 25.94 -31.41 15.16
CA GLU A 116 25.65 -32.10 13.90
C GLU A 116 24.79 -31.17 12.98
N VAL A 117 25.29 -30.95 11.75
CA VAL A 117 24.59 -30.14 10.75
C VAL A 117 23.48 -30.98 10.10
N VAL A 118 22.32 -31.01 10.68
CA VAL A 118 21.11 -31.52 9.98
C VAL A 118 20.51 -30.35 9.20
N ILE A 119 20.76 -30.34 7.89
CA ILE A 119 20.18 -29.35 6.96
C ILE A 119 18.69 -29.66 6.79
N THR A 120 17.86 -29.21 7.69
CA THR A 120 16.43 -29.05 7.46
C THR A 120 16.22 -27.63 6.93
N ALA A 121 16.29 -27.48 5.61
CA ALA A 121 16.04 -26.22 4.92
C ALA A 121 14.59 -25.79 5.18
N LYS A 122 14.38 -24.88 6.12
CA LYS A 122 13.07 -24.28 6.39
C LYS A 122 13.00 -22.93 5.71
N THR A 123 12.21 -22.84 4.65
CA THR A 123 11.80 -21.56 4.09
C THR A 123 10.74 -20.96 4.99
N ASP A 124 11.09 -20.02 5.83
CA ASP A 124 10.11 -19.27 6.62
C ASP A 124 9.73 -17.97 5.87
N LYS A 125 9.00 -18.11 4.75
CA LYS A 125 8.45 -16.98 3.99
C LYS A 125 7.43 -16.16 4.79
N ASN A 126 6.98 -16.68 5.92
CA ASN A 126 5.97 -16.04 6.77
C ASN A 126 6.58 -15.09 7.80
N LYS A 127 7.92 -15.07 7.94
CA LYS A 127 8.57 -14.12 8.85
C LYS A 127 8.53 -12.72 8.25
N PRO A 128 8.05 -11.72 9.00
CA PRO A 128 8.18 -10.33 8.60
C PRO A 128 9.65 -9.93 8.49
N LEU A 129 9.92 -8.99 7.58
CA LEU A 129 11.25 -8.38 7.47
C LEU A 129 11.64 -7.60 8.73
N ASN A 130 10.64 -7.09 9.44
CA ASN A 130 10.80 -6.53 10.76
C ASN A 130 10.56 -7.61 11.82
N GLU A 131 11.60 -8.21 12.36
CA GLU A 131 11.51 -9.25 13.41
C GLU A 131 10.79 -8.81 14.68
N LEU A 132 10.65 -7.50 14.89
CA LEU A 132 9.93 -6.93 16.02
C LEU A 132 8.39 -6.90 15.79
N SER A 133 7.93 -7.19 14.56
CA SER A 133 6.53 -7.26 14.18
C SER A 133 6.10 -8.73 14.07
N THR A 134 5.94 -9.42 15.20
CA THR A 134 5.73 -10.87 15.24
C THR A 134 4.28 -11.31 15.03
N VAL A 135 3.30 -10.41 15.12
CA VAL A 135 1.85 -10.71 15.09
C VAL A 135 1.19 -9.89 13.99
N SER A 136 0.22 -10.49 13.29
CA SER A 136 -0.59 -9.83 12.24
C SER A 136 0.23 -9.07 11.19
N THR A 137 1.46 -9.52 10.93
CA THR A 137 2.34 -8.93 9.91
C THR A 137 2.69 -9.96 8.85
N ARG A 138 2.68 -9.53 7.59
CA ARG A 138 3.04 -10.34 6.43
C ARG A 138 4.01 -9.56 5.55
N THR A 139 5.09 -10.23 5.13
CA THR A 139 5.95 -9.72 4.05
C THR A 139 5.31 -10.01 2.71
N PHE A 140 5.31 -9.03 1.82
CA PHE A 140 4.93 -9.19 0.42
C PHE A 140 6.09 -8.84 -0.51
N SER A 141 6.14 -9.51 -1.64
CA SER A 141 7.13 -9.25 -2.67
C SER A 141 6.60 -8.32 -3.76
N VAL A 142 7.51 -7.63 -4.43
CA VAL A 142 7.16 -6.82 -5.62
C VAL A 142 6.57 -7.71 -6.72
N GLU A 143 7.02 -8.95 -6.82
CA GLU A 143 6.51 -9.91 -7.81
C GLU A 143 5.04 -10.26 -7.57
N GLU A 144 4.56 -10.29 -6.32
CA GLU A 144 3.14 -10.49 -6.00
C GLU A 144 2.31 -9.32 -6.52
N THR A 145 2.77 -8.07 -6.39
CA THR A 145 2.07 -6.89 -6.96
C THR A 145 2.01 -6.92 -8.49
N GLN A 146 2.95 -7.63 -9.13
CA GLN A 146 3.02 -7.77 -10.59
C GLN A 146 2.29 -9.01 -11.12
N LYS A 147 2.14 -10.07 -10.32
CA LYS A 147 1.60 -11.36 -10.73
C LYS A 147 0.12 -11.54 -10.38
N PHE A 148 -0.36 -10.97 -9.27
CA PHE A 148 -1.75 -11.13 -8.87
C PHE A 148 -2.68 -10.35 -9.81
N ALA A 149 -3.76 -11.00 -10.24
CA ALA A 149 -4.76 -10.36 -11.09
C ALA A 149 -5.34 -9.12 -10.39
N ALA A 150 -5.55 -8.06 -11.16
CA ALA A 150 -6.04 -6.76 -10.72
C ALA A 150 -5.18 -6.02 -9.67
N ALA A 151 -3.99 -6.51 -9.34
CA ALA A 151 -3.07 -5.78 -8.45
C ALA A 151 -2.44 -4.55 -9.15
N VAL A 152 -2.20 -4.62 -10.44
CA VAL A 152 -1.74 -3.50 -11.30
C VAL A 152 -0.52 -2.76 -10.70
N ASN A 153 0.46 -3.50 -10.17
CA ASN A 153 1.65 -2.99 -9.47
C ASN A 153 1.37 -2.17 -8.19
N ASP A 154 0.17 -2.27 -7.62
CA ASP A 154 -0.27 -1.50 -6.45
C ASP A 154 -0.29 -2.40 -5.20
N PRO A 155 0.49 -2.06 -4.13
CA PRO A 155 0.50 -2.80 -2.87
C PRO A 155 -0.86 -2.88 -2.18
N ALA A 156 -1.67 -1.79 -2.20
CA ALA A 156 -2.98 -1.79 -1.55
C ALA A 156 -3.97 -2.70 -2.28
N ARG A 157 -4.01 -2.63 -3.62
CA ARG A 157 -4.84 -3.56 -4.44
C ARG A 157 -4.40 -5.01 -4.28
N MET A 158 -3.10 -5.26 -4.17
CA MET A 158 -2.57 -6.60 -3.90
C MET A 158 -2.99 -7.09 -2.50
N ALA A 159 -2.94 -6.21 -1.49
CA ALA A 159 -3.29 -6.54 -0.09
C ALA A 159 -4.76 -6.98 0.08
N THR A 160 -5.67 -6.68 -0.87
CA THR A 160 -7.04 -7.22 -0.87
C THR A 160 -7.10 -8.75 -1.08
N SER A 161 -5.96 -9.40 -1.32
CA SER A 161 -5.84 -10.86 -1.28
C SER A 161 -5.57 -11.41 0.13
N PHE A 162 -5.33 -10.55 1.13
CA PHE A 162 -5.02 -10.96 2.50
C PHE A 162 -6.27 -10.98 3.38
N ALA A 163 -6.26 -11.83 4.40
CA ALA A 163 -7.35 -11.89 5.37
C ALA A 163 -7.51 -10.55 6.11
N GLY A 164 -8.75 -10.20 6.43
CA GLY A 164 -9.08 -8.95 7.12
C GLY A 164 -9.08 -7.71 6.25
N VAL A 165 -8.74 -7.80 4.96
CA VAL A 165 -8.63 -6.66 4.04
C VAL A 165 -9.75 -6.67 3.01
N VAL A 166 -10.52 -5.58 2.95
CA VAL A 166 -11.66 -5.41 2.03
C VAL A 166 -11.44 -4.16 1.19
N VAL A 167 -11.68 -4.25 -0.12
CA VAL A 167 -11.70 -3.08 -1.00
C VAL A 167 -12.92 -2.23 -0.70
N ALA A 168 -12.75 -0.92 -0.52
CA ALA A 168 -13.87 -0.01 -0.25
C ALA A 168 -14.53 0.54 -1.52
N GLY A 169 -13.92 0.34 -2.71
CA GLY A 169 -14.46 0.73 -4.00
C GLY A 169 -13.53 0.37 -5.15
N ASP A 170 -14.09 -0.04 -6.31
CA ASP A 170 -13.30 -0.49 -7.45
C ASP A 170 -12.50 0.63 -8.14
N GLY A 171 -13.03 1.84 -8.16
CA GLY A 171 -12.41 3.01 -8.80
C GLY A 171 -11.17 3.52 -8.08
N ASN A 172 -10.96 3.12 -6.83
CA ASN A 172 -9.82 3.51 -6.00
C ASN A 172 -9.19 2.30 -5.30
N ASN A 173 -8.10 2.54 -4.58
CA ASN A 173 -7.40 1.51 -3.80
C ASN A 173 -7.60 1.69 -2.28
N HIS A 174 -8.69 2.33 -1.87
CA HIS A 174 -9.07 2.40 -0.46
C HIS A 174 -9.33 1.00 0.07
N ILE A 175 -8.66 0.64 1.17
CA ILE A 175 -8.85 -0.65 1.84
C ILE A 175 -9.33 -0.42 3.27
N SER A 176 -10.36 -1.15 3.64
CA SER A 176 -10.80 -1.32 5.03
C SER A 176 -10.12 -2.54 5.61
N ILE A 177 -9.56 -2.41 6.81
CA ILE A 177 -8.84 -3.47 7.50
C ILE A 177 -9.58 -3.79 8.79
N ARG A 178 -10.06 -5.04 8.93
CA ARG A 178 -10.81 -5.49 10.12
C ARG A 178 -12.01 -4.60 10.45
N GLY A 179 -12.67 -4.05 9.42
CA GLY A 179 -13.82 -3.16 9.57
C GLY A 179 -13.47 -1.73 10.00
N ASN A 180 -12.21 -1.36 10.09
CA ASN A 180 -11.79 0.01 10.32
C ASN A 180 -11.90 0.86 9.05
N SER A 181 -12.08 2.18 9.26
CA SER A 181 -11.96 3.15 8.17
C SER A 181 -10.60 3.06 7.46
N PRO A 182 -10.55 3.21 6.14
CA PRO A 182 -9.29 3.33 5.38
C PRO A 182 -8.36 4.41 5.93
N ASN A 183 -8.89 5.48 6.54
CA ASN A 183 -8.12 6.60 7.06
C ASN A 183 -7.22 6.24 8.25
N GLY A 184 -7.43 5.07 8.85
CA GLY A 184 -6.56 4.51 9.89
C GLY A 184 -5.26 3.89 9.39
N LEU A 185 -5.02 3.84 8.07
CA LEU A 185 -3.87 3.22 7.44
C LEU A 185 -2.66 4.17 7.42
N LEU A 186 -1.51 3.66 7.83
CA LEU A 186 -0.21 4.36 7.76
C LEU A 186 0.59 3.88 6.55
N TRP A 187 1.04 4.85 5.74
CA TRP A 187 2.07 4.64 4.73
C TRP A 187 3.43 5.04 5.28
N ARG A 188 4.38 4.12 5.27
CA ARG A 188 5.75 4.34 5.73
C ARG A 188 6.73 3.89 4.67
N MET A 189 7.80 4.66 4.44
CA MET A 189 8.86 4.34 3.49
C MET A 189 10.21 4.66 4.11
N GLU A 190 11.16 3.72 3.99
CA GLU A 190 12.52 3.88 4.53
C GLU A 190 12.60 4.29 6.01
N GLY A 191 11.56 3.95 6.79
CA GLY A 191 11.53 4.17 8.23
C GLY A 191 10.84 5.47 8.66
N VAL A 192 10.23 6.21 7.75
CA VAL A 192 9.46 7.43 8.04
C VAL A 192 8.06 7.37 7.45
N GLU A 193 7.13 8.05 8.10
CA GLU A 193 5.78 8.24 7.57
C GLU A 193 5.83 9.13 6.32
N ILE A 194 5.22 8.65 5.24
CA ILE A 194 5.03 9.40 3.99
C ILE A 194 3.56 9.78 3.82
N PRO A 195 3.23 10.82 3.03
CA PRO A 195 1.86 11.11 2.67
C PRO A 195 1.26 9.97 1.84
N ASN A 196 -0.06 10.01 1.68
CA ASN A 196 -0.78 9.08 0.80
C ASN A 196 -0.13 9.01 -0.61
N PRO A 197 0.47 7.87 -1.02
CA PRO A 197 1.25 7.79 -2.25
C PRO A 197 0.38 7.42 -3.45
N ASN A 198 -0.74 8.12 -3.63
CA ASN A 198 -1.69 7.84 -4.70
C ASN A 198 -2.06 9.11 -5.48
N HIS A 199 -2.24 8.94 -6.80
CA HIS A 199 -2.88 9.92 -7.66
C HIS A 199 -4.37 9.99 -7.35
N PHE A 200 -4.98 11.13 -7.58
CA PHE A 200 -6.41 11.37 -7.39
C PHE A 200 -6.88 11.05 -5.97
N SER A 201 -6.01 11.27 -4.99
CA SER A 201 -6.38 11.14 -3.58
C SER A 201 -7.09 12.40 -3.10
N ASN A 202 -8.19 12.22 -2.39
CA ASN A 202 -8.86 13.32 -1.69
C ASN A 202 -8.13 13.66 -0.38
N VAL A 203 -8.48 14.81 0.17
CA VAL A 203 -7.95 15.24 1.47
C VAL A 203 -8.40 14.29 2.58
N GLY A 204 -7.48 13.96 3.49
CA GLY A 204 -7.77 13.10 4.63
C GLY A 204 -7.93 11.62 4.30
N THR A 205 -7.60 11.16 3.08
CA THR A 205 -7.71 9.75 2.67
C THR A 205 -6.36 9.04 2.71
N ALA A 206 -6.41 7.71 2.81
CA ALA A 206 -5.22 6.85 2.73
C ALA A 206 -5.11 6.09 1.39
N GLY A 207 -5.99 6.32 0.43
CA GLY A 207 -5.99 5.71 -0.90
C GLY A 207 -6.31 6.73 -2.00
N GLY A 208 -6.39 6.29 -3.25
CA GLY A 208 -6.69 7.09 -4.42
C GLY A 208 -6.92 6.22 -5.66
N GLY A 209 -7.01 6.82 -6.83
CA GLY A 209 -7.29 6.08 -8.07
C GLY A 209 -6.15 5.17 -8.51
N ILE A 210 -4.92 5.67 -8.48
CA ILE A 210 -3.74 5.00 -9.03
C ILE A 210 -2.54 5.23 -8.10
N SER A 211 -1.83 4.15 -7.74
CA SER A 211 -0.62 4.27 -6.92
C SER A 211 0.51 5.00 -7.66
N ILE A 212 1.20 5.92 -6.97
CA ILE A 212 2.44 6.57 -7.43
C ILE A 212 3.65 5.65 -7.24
N LEU A 213 3.53 4.67 -6.34
CA LEU A 213 4.62 3.75 -6.01
C LEU A 213 5.04 2.92 -7.22
N SER A 214 6.29 3.05 -7.61
CA SER A 214 6.85 2.27 -8.73
C SER A 214 7.31 0.90 -8.27
N ALA A 215 6.78 -0.16 -8.89
CA ALA A 215 7.28 -1.52 -8.70
C ALA A 215 8.77 -1.69 -9.12
N GLN A 216 9.34 -0.73 -9.86
CA GLN A 216 10.77 -0.75 -10.21
C GLN A 216 11.65 -0.34 -9.03
N LEU A 217 11.14 0.48 -8.11
CA LEU A 217 11.89 0.97 -6.94
C LEU A 217 11.63 0.18 -5.67
N LEU A 218 10.47 -0.45 -5.54
CA LEU A 218 10.11 -1.20 -4.34
C LEU A 218 10.96 -2.47 -4.19
N SER A 219 11.25 -2.81 -2.95
CA SER A 219 11.75 -4.11 -2.50
C SER A 219 10.64 -4.86 -1.77
N ASN A 220 10.92 -6.08 -1.30
CA ASN A 220 10.02 -6.76 -0.37
C ASN A 220 9.75 -5.86 0.83
N SER A 221 8.50 -5.80 1.25
CA SER A 221 7.99 -4.86 2.24
C SER A 221 7.03 -5.57 3.18
N ASP A 222 6.78 -4.97 4.35
CA ASP A 222 5.88 -5.55 5.34
C ASP A 222 4.52 -4.84 5.32
N PHE A 223 3.46 -5.61 5.55
CA PHE A 223 2.11 -5.13 5.79
C PHE A 223 1.58 -5.70 7.10
N SER A 224 1.15 -4.84 8.01
CA SER A 224 0.65 -5.19 9.35
C SER A 224 -0.81 -4.76 9.51
N THR A 225 -1.65 -5.60 10.12
CA THR A 225 -3.09 -5.40 10.30
C THR A 225 -3.53 -5.25 11.76
N GLY A 226 -2.59 -5.21 12.72
CA GLY A 226 -2.89 -5.01 14.15
C GLY A 226 -1.72 -5.35 15.07
N ALA A 227 -1.82 -4.96 16.34
CA ALA A 227 -0.80 -5.16 17.37
C ALA A 227 0.61 -4.75 16.89
N PHE A 228 0.72 -3.53 16.35
CA PHE A 228 1.91 -3.02 15.69
C PHE A 228 3.13 -2.95 16.60
N ALA A 229 4.34 -3.12 16.04
CA ALA A 229 5.60 -2.91 16.72
C ALA A 229 5.73 -1.47 17.29
N ALA A 230 6.53 -1.28 18.33
CA ALA A 230 6.60 0.01 19.03
C ALA A 230 7.14 1.16 18.17
N GLU A 231 7.84 0.89 17.10
CA GLU A 231 8.30 1.90 16.14
C GLU A 231 7.20 2.48 15.22
N TYR A 232 6.01 1.88 15.18
CA TYR A 232 4.89 2.32 14.33
C TYR A 232 3.89 3.13 15.17
N GLY A 233 3.88 4.44 15.02
CA GLY A 233 2.88 5.35 15.61
C GLY A 233 1.87 5.84 14.58
N ASN A 234 0.90 6.63 15.02
CA ASN A 234 -0.07 7.32 14.16
C ASN A 234 -0.87 6.38 13.23
N ALA A 235 -1.28 5.20 13.73
CA ALA A 235 -2.04 4.20 12.97
C ALA A 235 -3.05 3.47 13.84
N LEU A 236 -4.27 3.24 13.34
CA LEU A 236 -5.32 2.46 14.01
C LEU A 236 -5.75 1.22 13.22
N SER A 237 -5.60 1.19 11.87
CA SER A 237 -6.09 0.08 11.06
C SER A 237 -4.98 -0.81 10.49
N GLY A 238 -3.95 -0.23 9.89
CA GLY A 238 -2.86 -0.98 9.29
C GLY A 238 -1.62 -0.16 9.00
N VAL A 239 -0.53 -0.83 8.67
CA VAL A 239 0.75 -0.21 8.34
C VAL A 239 1.36 -0.88 7.11
N PHE A 240 1.64 -0.11 6.05
CA PHE A 240 2.59 -0.48 5.01
C PHE A 240 3.97 0.05 5.37
N ASP A 241 4.93 -0.83 5.64
CA ASP A 241 6.34 -0.47 5.84
C ASP A 241 7.15 -0.81 4.58
N LEU A 242 7.22 0.17 3.68
CA LEU A 242 7.80 0.04 2.36
C LEU A 242 9.30 0.22 2.38
N ARG A 243 10.00 -0.61 1.61
CA ARG A 243 11.44 -0.55 1.44
C ARG A 243 11.78 -0.34 -0.03
N LEU A 244 12.84 0.43 -0.28
CA LEU A 244 13.35 0.68 -1.62
C LEU A 244 14.53 -0.26 -1.92
N ARG A 245 14.59 -0.72 -3.18
CA ARG A 245 15.76 -1.47 -3.65
C ARG A 245 16.85 -0.51 -4.16
N LYS A 246 18.07 -0.94 -4.08
CA LYS A 246 19.21 -0.25 -4.71
C LYS A 246 19.20 -0.53 -6.21
N GLY A 247 19.72 0.41 -7.00
CA GLY A 247 20.02 0.18 -8.40
C GLY A 247 21.21 -0.76 -8.58
N ASN A 248 21.39 -1.28 -9.79
CA ASN A 248 22.55 -2.07 -10.14
C ASN A 248 23.82 -1.19 -10.08
N ASN A 249 24.81 -1.59 -9.27
CA ASN A 249 26.07 -0.85 -9.11
C ASN A 249 27.22 -1.33 -10.02
N GLU A 250 26.95 -2.27 -10.93
CA GLU A 250 27.95 -2.78 -11.88
C GLU A 250 27.59 -2.52 -13.33
N LYS A 251 26.28 -2.67 -13.67
CA LYS A 251 25.77 -2.51 -15.03
C LYS A 251 24.67 -1.47 -15.12
N ARG A 252 24.55 -0.85 -16.27
CA ARG A 252 23.39 -0.02 -16.61
C ARG A 252 22.30 -0.93 -17.15
N GLU A 253 21.11 -0.77 -16.64
CA GLU A 253 19.94 -1.55 -17.00
C GLU A 253 18.74 -0.65 -17.16
N TYR A 254 17.83 -1.02 -18.04
CA TYR A 254 16.67 -0.21 -18.39
C TYR A 254 15.40 -1.07 -18.37
N THR A 255 14.30 -0.42 -18.06
CA THR A 255 12.95 -0.99 -18.24
C THR A 255 12.10 0.01 -18.98
N VAL A 256 11.37 -0.44 -19.98
CA VAL A 256 10.34 0.33 -20.66
C VAL A 256 9.04 -0.48 -20.60
N GLN A 257 7.96 0.12 -20.12
CA GLN A 257 6.65 -0.48 -20.10
C GLN A 257 5.65 0.45 -20.79
N LEU A 258 4.85 -0.11 -21.66
CA LEU A 258 3.72 0.56 -22.33
C LEU A 258 2.44 -0.15 -21.90
N GLY A 259 1.43 0.59 -21.52
CA GLY A 259 0.13 0.04 -21.13
C GLY A 259 -1.00 1.05 -21.30
N ILE A 260 -2.22 0.60 -21.11
CA ILE A 260 -3.41 1.46 -21.19
C ILE A 260 -3.34 2.59 -20.14
N LEU A 261 -2.78 2.33 -18.96
CA LEU A 261 -2.69 3.33 -17.88
C LEU A 261 -1.55 4.34 -18.08
N GLY A 262 -0.51 3.97 -18.86
CA GLY A 262 0.62 4.87 -19.05
C GLY A 262 1.83 4.23 -19.67
N MET A 263 2.83 5.09 -19.95
CA MET A 263 4.18 4.71 -20.30
C MET A 263 5.06 4.87 -19.06
N ASP A 264 5.85 3.83 -18.76
CA ASP A 264 6.77 3.76 -17.62
C ASP A 264 8.18 3.50 -18.13
N VAL A 265 9.15 4.30 -17.72
CA VAL A 265 10.56 4.18 -18.11
C VAL A 265 11.41 4.20 -16.84
N ALA A 266 12.22 3.16 -16.64
CA ALA A 266 13.19 3.12 -15.56
C ALA A 266 14.61 2.93 -16.08
N ALA A 267 15.57 3.58 -15.40
CA ALA A 267 17.00 3.47 -15.64
C ALA A 267 17.74 3.28 -14.33
N GLU A 268 18.66 2.33 -14.31
CA GLU A 268 19.53 2.08 -13.17
C GLU A 268 20.96 1.80 -13.59
N GLY A 269 21.90 2.07 -12.70
CA GLY A 269 23.31 1.80 -12.98
C GLY A 269 24.27 2.36 -11.93
N PRO A 270 25.57 2.07 -12.09
CA PRO A 270 26.61 2.66 -11.25
C PRO A 270 26.81 4.16 -11.56
N PHE A 271 27.07 4.96 -10.53
CA PHE A 271 27.54 6.34 -10.75
C PHE A 271 28.93 6.36 -11.40
N LYS A 272 29.80 5.45 -10.98
CA LYS A 272 31.16 5.31 -11.46
C LYS A 272 31.61 3.85 -11.35
N LYS A 273 32.38 3.36 -12.33
CA LYS A 273 32.98 2.04 -12.30
C LYS A 273 33.84 1.84 -11.03
N GLY A 274 33.63 0.76 -10.30
CA GLY A 274 34.36 0.45 -9.06
C GLY A 274 33.85 1.18 -7.82
N TYR A 275 32.84 2.03 -7.93
CA TYR A 275 32.12 2.60 -6.79
C TYR A 275 30.85 1.79 -6.50
N GLU A 276 30.60 1.48 -5.24
CA GLU A 276 29.45 0.66 -4.83
C GLU A 276 28.09 1.39 -4.91
N GLY A 277 28.15 2.71 -5.12
CA GLY A 277 26.97 3.54 -5.27
C GLY A 277 26.26 3.33 -6.60
N SER A 278 24.93 3.43 -6.55
CA SER A 278 24.08 3.24 -7.72
C SER A 278 22.93 4.24 -7.73
N TYR A 279 22.44 4.49 -8.93
CA TYR A 279 21.19 5.22 -9.15
C TYR A 279 20.11 4.31 -9.68
N LEU A 280 18.87 4.65 -9.35
CA LEU A 280 17.66 4.05 -9.89
C LEU A 280 16.64 5.18 -10.01
N ILE A 281 16.10 5.39 -11.21
CA ILE A 281 15.14 6.44 -11.54
C ILE A 281 14.01 5.79 -12.33
N ASN A 282 12.80 6.18 -12.05
CA ASN A 282 11.61 5.78 -12.80
C ASN A 282 10.73 7.00 -13.06
N TYR A 283 10.25 7.13 -14.29
CA TYR A 283 9.28 8.13 -14.68
C TYR A 283 8.11 7.48 -15.38
N ARG A 284 6.88 7.88 -15.01
CA ARG A 284 5.65 7.41 -15.62
C ARG A 284 4.80 8.58 -16.09
N TYR A 285 4.20 8.43 -17.27
CA TYR A 285 3.28 9.39 -17.87
C TYR A 285 1.99 8.66 -18.31
N SER A 286 0.83 9.23 -17.96
CA SER A 286 -0.49 8.70 -18.32
C SER A 286 -0.73 8.76 -19.83
N THR A 287 -1.27 7.68 -20.38
CA THR A 287 -1.74 7.64 -21.78
C THR A 287 -3.25 7.79 -21.91
N LEU A 288 -3.99 7.92 -20.79
CA LEU A 288 -5.46 7.97 -20.78
C LEU A 288 -6.00 9.08 -21.70
N ASN A 289 -5.49 10.29 -21.57
CA ASN A 289 -5.91 11.42 -22.43
C ASN A 289 -5.62 11.19 -23.92
N ILE A 290 -4.51 10.51 -24.25
CA ILE A 290 -4.15 10.16 -25.64
C ILE A 290 -5.17 9.16 -26.19
N LEU A 291 -5.56 8.17 -25.40
CA LEU A 291 -6.55 7.16 -25.78
C LEU A 291 -7.92 7.78 -26.03
N GLY A 292 -8.36 8.72 -25.19
CA GLY A 292 -9.59 9.49 -25.42
C GLY A 292 -9.55 10.29 -26.74
N LYS A 293 -8.46 10.97 -27.03
CA LYS A 293 -8.29 11.74 -28.29
C LYS A 293 -8.33 10.89 -29.55
N ILE A 294 -7.99 9.61 -29.49
CA ILE A 294 -8.07 8.69 -30.64
C ILE A 294 -9.39 7.90 -30.67
N GLY A 295 -10.37 8.29 -29.84
CA GLY A 295 -11.74 7.78 -29.88
C GLY A 295 -11.97 6.51 -29.04
N ILE A 296 -11.06 6.17 -28.12
CA ILE A 296 -11.28 5.07 -27.17
C ILE A 296 -12.05 5.63 -25.98
N PRO A 297 -13.27 5.14 -25.68
CA PRO A 297 -14.06 5.66 -24.57
C PRO A 297 -13.43 5.25 -23.24
N ILE A 298 -12.88 6.21 -22.51
CA ILE A 298 -12.24 6.03 -21.18
C ILE A 298 -12.95 6.81 -20.08
N GLY A 299 -14.22 7.19 -20.30
CA GLY A 299 -15.05 8.04 -19.46
C GLY A 299 -15.08 9.49 -19.92
N ASP A 300 -16.00 10.27 -19.34
CA ASP A 300 -16.27 11.65 -19.77
C ASP A 300 -15.26 12.68 -19.24
N ALA A 301 -14.48 12.29 -18.25
CA ALA A 301 -13.48 13.15 -17.63
C ALA A 301 -12.12 13.07 -18.31
N ASN A 302 -11.53 14.24 -18.59
CA ASN A 302 -10.13 14.33 -19.03
C ASN A 302 -9.21 14.07 -17.84
N THR A 303 -8.68 12.84 -17.76
CA THR A 303 -7.86 12.34 -16.65
C THR A 303 -6.39 12.24 -17.06
N ASN A 304 -5.51 12.87 -16.30
CA ASN A 304 -4.08 12.88 -16.55
C ASN A 304 -3.27 12.72 -15.26
N PHE A 305 -2.17 11.99 -15.34
CA PHE A 305 -1.20 11.91 -14.27
C PHE A 305 0.22 11.67 -14.78
N GLN A 306 1.19 12.06 -13.97
CA GLN A 306 2.60 11.74 -14.17
C GLN A 306 3.28 11.61 -12.82
N ASP A 307 4.29 10.77 -12.74
CA ASP A 307 5.09 10.59 -11.53
C ASP A 307 6.55 10.29 -11.82
N LEU A 308 7.38 10.71 -10.88
CA LEU A 308 8.81 10.47 -10.84
C LEU A 308 9.16 9.82 -9.50
N SER A 309 9.97 8.78 -9.54
CA SER A 309 10.54 8.15 -8.35
C SER A 309 12.02 7.88 -8.56
N PHE A 310 12.82 8.02 -7.51
CA PHE A 310 14.26 7.73 -7.58
C PHE A 310 14.80 7.21 -6.27
N ASN A 311 15.92 6.47 -6.35
CA ASN A 311 16.69 5.99 -5.21
C ASN A 311 18.19 6.00 -5.56
N PHE A 312 18.96 6.85 -4.91
CA PHE A 312 20.40 7.00 -5.08
C PHE A 312 21.11 6.46 -3.84
N TYR A 313 21.81 5.34 -4.01
CA TYR A 313 22.57 4.72 -2.95
C TYR A 313 24.03 5.18 -3.00
N LEU A 314 24.51 5.82 -1.93
CA LEU A 314 25.77 6.53 -1.85
C LEU A 314 26.58 6.05 -0.61
N PRO A 315 27.15 4.84 -0.64
CA PRO A 315 27.94 4.33 0.47
C PRO A 315 29.26 5.08 0.61
N THR A 316 29.65 5.37 1.84
CA THR A 316 30.91 6.01 2.19
C THR A 316 31.75 5.10 3.08
N ARG A 317 33.08 5.29 3.09
CA ARG A 317 33.98 4.48 3.89
C ARG A 317 33.86 4.76 5.40
N LYS A 318 33.62 6.01 5.82
CA LYS A 318 33.67 6.42 7.24
C LYS A 318 32.34 6.90 7.79
N LEU A 319 31.48 7.54 6.98
CA LEU A 319 30.25 8.19 7.44
C LEU A 319 29.02 7.29 7.36
N GLY A 320 29.16 6.06 6.84
CA GLY A 320 28.05 5.13 6.66
C GLY A 320 27.46 5.14 5.25
N LYS A 321 26.28 4.57 5.12
CA LYS A 321 25.59 4.37 3.84
C LYS A 321 24.50 5.43 3.72
N PHE A 322 24.67 6.38 2.80
CA PHE A 322 23.63 7.37 2.51
C PHE A 322 22.71 6.86 1.42
N THR A 323 21.46 7.25 1.51
CA THR A 323 20.46 7.04 0.44
C THR A 323 19.69 8.34 0.28
N LEU A 324 19.68 8.89 -0.92
CA LEU A 324 18.79 9.97 -1.33
C LEU A 324 17.66 9.35 -2.13
N PHE A 325 16.44 9.46 -1.63
CA PHE A 325 15.26 8.90 -2.27
C PHE A 325 14.15 9.93 -2.45
N GLY A 326 13.27 9.68 -3.37
CA GLY A 326 12.09 10.51 -3.55
C GLY A 326 11.07 9.89 -4.48
N PHE A 327 9.85 10.32 -4.30
CA PHE A 327 8.75 10.12 -5.23
C PHE A 327 7.88 11.35 -5.27
N GLY A 328 7.21 11.57 -6.39
CA GLY A 328 6.20 12.63 -6.52
C GLY A 328 5.32 12.38 -7.71
N GLY A 329 4.04 12.73 -7.56
CA GLY A 329 3.02 12.60 -8.57
C GLY A 329 2.19 13.86 -8.70
N LEU A 330 1.89 14.21 -9.94
CA LEU A 330 0.96 15.26 -10.31
C LEU A 330 -0.23 14.60 -11.00
N SER A 331 -1.45 14.94 -10.61
CA SER A 331 -2.66 14.41 -11.22
C SER A 331 -3.75 15.48 -11.28
N TYR A 332 -4.49 15.46 -12.38
CA TYR A 332 -5.67 16.31 -12.54
C TYR A 332 -6.76 15.59 -13.34
N GLN A 333 -7.99 15.94 -13.04
CA GLN A 333 -9.19 15.46 -13.71
C GLN A 333 -10.10 16.64 -13.94
N THR A 334 -10.56 16.82 -15.17
CA THR A 334 -11.48 17.90 -15.53
C THR A 334 -12.71 17.35 -16.24
N THR A 335 -13.89 17.87 -15.88
CA THR A 335 -15.12 17.68 -16.66
C THR A 335 -15.54 19.02 -17.24
N THR A 336 -16.16 18.96 -18.39
CA THR A 336 -16.72 20.16 -19.04
C THR A 336 -18.24 20.01 -19.09
N ALA A 337 -18.95 21.06 -18.68
CA ALA A 337 -20.41 21.09 -18.72
C ALA A 337 -20.92 20.83 -20.13
N GLU A 338 -21.92 19.99 -20.23
CA GLU A 338 -22.64 19.75 -21.48
C GLU A 338 -23.54 20.94 -21.82
N LYS A 339 -23.66 21.26 -23.12
CA LYS A 339 -24.53 22.32 -23.62
C LYS A 339 -25.89 21.84 -24.09
N ASP A 340 -26.12 20.53 -24.01
CA ASP A 340 -27.42 19.93 -24.31
C ASP A 340 -28.34 20.01 -23.09
N SER A 341 -29.24 20.98 -23.08
CA SER A 341 -30.19 21.21 -21.99
C SER A 341 -31.21 20.07 -21.77
N VAL A 342 -31.44 19.23 -22.80
CA VAL A 342 -32.31 18.06 -22.66
C VAL A 342 -31.69 17.07 -21.67
N ARG A 343 -30.38 16.88 -21.76
CA ARG A 343 -29.65 15.99 -20.86
C ARG A 343 -29.56 16.54 -19.42
N TRP A 344 -29.63 17.86 -19.22
CA TRP A 344 -29.68 18.45 -17.88
C TRP A 344 -30.90 18.00 -17.06
N GLN A 345 -31.98 17.59 -17.72
CA GLN A 345 -33.16 17.02 -17.07
C GLN A 345 -32.90 15.60 -16.55
N GLU A 346 -31.88 14.91 -17.08
CA GLU A 346 -31.50 13.57 -16.60
C GLU A 346 -30.57 13.66 -15.37
N ASP A 347 -29.64 14.61 -15.40
CA ASP A 347 -28.64 14.81 -14.36
C ASP A 347 -28.12 16.26 -14.38
N ASP A 348 -28.39 17.02 -13.31
CA ASP A 348 -27.95 18.40 -13.17
C ASP A 348 -26.42 18.54 -13.02
N PHE A 349 -25.71 17.46 -12.63
CA PHE A 349 -24.23 17.43 -12.62
C PHE A 349 -23.64 17.62 -14.03
N LEU A 350 -24.39 17.35 -15.10
CA LEU A 350 -23.94 17.59 -16.47
C LEU A 350 -23.73 19.09 -16.77
N ARG A 351 -24.23 19.98 -15.93
CA ARG A 351 -23.99 21.43 -16.01
C ARG A 351 -22.70 21.90 -15.35
N LEU A 352 -21.94 20.98 -14.74
CA LEU A 352 -20.79 21.34 -13.96
C LEU A 352 -19.49 21.26 -14.76
N ASN A 353 -18.75 22.35 -14.78
CA ASN A 353 -17.31 22.32 -15.03
C ASN A 353 -16.60 21.98 -13.73
N THR A 354 -15.88 20.88 -13.69
CA THR A 354 -15.09 20.54 -12.52
C THR A 354 -13.60 20.50 -12.87
N ASN A 355 -12.77 20.90 -11.91
CA ASN A 355 -11.33 20.77 -11.98
C ASN A 355 -10.83 20.26 -10.63
N PHE A 356 -10.47 18.97 -10.62
CA PHE A 356 -9.85 18.30 -9.49
C PHE A 356 -8.37 18.07 -9.76
N TYR A 357 -7.51 18.42 -8.80
CA TYR A 357 -6.10 18.08 -8.84
C TYR A 357 -5.60 17.56 -7.50
N SER A 358 -4.66 16.64 -7.57
CA SER A 358 -4.05 16.03 -6.39
C SER A 358 -2.57 15.81 -6.67
N ASN A 359 -1.74 16.57 -5.98
CA ASN A 359 -0.29 16.53 -6.08
C ASN A 359 0.28 16.02 -4.76
N THR A 360 1.19 15.06 -4.80
CA THR A 360 1.82 14.53 -3.60
C THR A 360 3.25 14.11 -3.87
N GLY A 361 4.09 14.18 -2.84
CA GLY A 361 5.45 13.70 -2.96
C GLY A 361 6.23 13.76 -1.66
N ALA A 362 7.37 13.08 -1.69
CA ALA A 362 8.36 13.10 -0.62
C ALA A 362 9.77 13.00 -1.21
N VAL A 363 10.71 13.71 -0.59
CA VAL A 363 12.13 13.60 -0.86
C VAL A 363 12.89 13.54 0.46
N GLY A 364 13.85 12.62 0.57
CA GLY A 364 14.58 12.45 1.82
C GLY A 364 15.95 11.86 1.66
N VAL A 365 16.76 12.12 2.67
CA VAL A 365 18.08 11.51 2.84
C VAL A 365 18.04 10.61 4.05
N THR A 366 18.49 9.36 3.89
CA THR A 366 18.76 8.47 5.01
C THR A 366 20.25 8.21 5.14
N ASN A 367 20.71 8.03 6.37
CA ASN A 367 22.07 7.56 6.69
C ASN A 367 21.98 6.34 7.59
N THR A 368 22.62 5.26 7.22
CA THR A 368 22.79 4.08 8.08
C THR A 368 24.26 3.89 8.40
N LYS A 369 24.60 4.07 9.66
CA LYS A 369 25.97 3.90 10.16
C LYS A 369 26.05 2.67 11.06
N LEU A 370 26.88 1.72 10.66
CA LEU A 370 27.18 0.51 11.44
C LEU A 370 28.32 0.82 12.43
N PHE A 371 28.23 0.24 13.61
CA PHE A 371 29.24 0.33 14.66
C PHE A 371 29.85 -1.05 14.94
N LYS A 372 31.05 -1.09 15.52
CA LYS A 372 31.79 -2.33 15.83
C LYS A 372 31.10 -3.23 16.88
N ASN A 373 30.26 -2.65 17.75
CA ASN A 373 29.53 -3.34 18.82
C ASN A 373 28.24 -4.01 18.37
N LYS A 374 28.14 -4.41 17.09
CA LYS A 374 26.92 -5.04 16.48
C LYS A 374 25.68 -4.16 16.61
N SER A 375 25.85 -2.83 16.51
CA SER A 375 24.76 -1.87 16.49
C SER A 375 24.79 -1.03 15.22
N TYR A 376 23.67 -0.38 14.92
CA TYR A 376 23.61 0.64 13.88
C TYR A 376 22.65 1.77 14.26
N LEU A 377 22.92 2.93 13.69
CA LEU A 377 22.06 4.11 13.73
C LEU A 377 21.54 4.39 12.34
N LYS A 378 20.21 4.43 12.18
CA LYS A 378 19.56 4.89 10.94
C LYS A 378 18.93 6.25 11.23
N THR A 379 19.38 7.30 10.54
CA THR A 379 18.83 8.64 10.63
C THR A 379 18.22 9.02 9.29
N ALA A 380 17.07 9.67 9.29
CA ALA A 380 16.39 10.15 8.10
C ALA A 380 15.95 11.60 8.29
N LEU A 381 16.15 12.41 7.25
CA LEU A 381 15.59 13.75 7.09
C LEU A 381 14.75 13.75 5.82
N VAL A 382 13.44 13.99 5.95
CA VAL A 382 12.49 13.88 4.84
C VAL A 382 11.60 15.10 4.81
N PHE A 383 11.47 15.69 3.63
CA PHE A 383 10.43 16.68 3.34
C PHE A 383 9.36 16.02 2.48
N SER A 384 8.11 16.21 2.84
CA SER A 384 6.97 15.68 2.08
C SER A 384 5.83 16.69 2.02
N GLY A 385 4.97 16.58 1.02
CA GLY A 385 3.85 17.46 0.88
C GLY A 385 2.74 16.91 0.01
N THR A 386 1.54 17.46 0.23
CA THR A 386 0.35 17.24 -0.60
C THR A 386 -0.29 18.58 -0.93
N GLU A 387 -0.83 18.68 -2.13
CA GLU A 387 -1.71 19.77 -2.54
C GLU A 387 -2.93 19.18 -3.23
N ASN A 388 -4.10 19.41 -2.66
CA ASN A 388 -5.37 18.98 -3.21
C ASN A 388 -6.22 20.20 -3.52
N GLY A 389 -6.82 20.23 -4.70
CA GLY A 389 -7.72 21.28 -5.09
C GLY A 389 -8.92 20.77 -5.85
N TYR A 390 -10.05 21.39 -5.62
CA TYR A 390 -11.28 21.14 -6.34
C TYR A 390 -11.98 22.46 -6.65
N LYS A 391 -12.40 22.64 -7.89
CA LYS A 391 -13.20 23.78 -8.33
C LYS A 391 -14.42 23.28 -9.07
N GLN A 392 -15.56 23.88 -8.79
CA GLN A 392 -16.83 23.55 -9.43
C GLN A 392 -17.50 24.83 -9.86
N ASP A 393 -17.75 24.94 -11.16
CA ASP A 393 -18.45 26.04 -11.79
C ASP A 393 -19.70 25.51 -12.50
N ARG A 394 -20.86 26.11 -12.22
CA ARG A 394 -22.12 25.76 -12.88
C ARG A 394 -22.32 26.58 -14.13
N LEU A 395 -22.66 25.94 -15.23
CA LEU A 395 -23.05 26.60 -16.48
C LEU A 395 -24.47 27.18 -16.37
N GLY A 396 -24.59 28.46 -16.65
CA GLY A 396 -25.86 29.18 -16.64
C GLY A 396 -26.81 28.73 -17.76
N LEU A 397 -28.09 29.09 -17.62
CA LEU A 397 -29.10 28.76 -18.63
C LEU A 397 -28.91 29.55 -19.96
N ASP A 398 -27.99 30.52 -19.94
CA ASP A 398 -27.55 31.27 -21.13
C ASP A 398 -26.44 30.53 -21.91
N TYR A 399 -26.03 29.29 -21.49
CA TYR A 399 -25.01 28.46 -22.08
C TYR A 399 -23.61 29.09 -22.17
N SER A 400 -23.39 30.20 -21.47
CA SER A 400 -22.14 30.97 -21.52
C SER A 400 -21.59 31.41 -20.16
N SER A 401 -22.47 31.83 -19.24
CA SER A 401 -22.07 32.27 -17.90
C SER A 401 -21.64 31.06 -17.04
N LEU A 402 -20.61 31.27 -16.20
CA LEU A 402 -20.14 30.28 -15.23
C LEU A 402 -20.21 30.90 -13.84
N THR A 403 -20.88 30.22 -12.92
CA THR A 403 -20.96 30.61 -11.51
C THR A 403 -20.17 29.67 -10.67
N ARG A 404 -19.18 30.18 -9.90
CA ARG A 404 -18.41 29.38 -8.96
C ARG A 404 -19.30 28.95 -7.79
N GLU A 405 -19.48 27.61 -7.61
CA GLU A 405 -20.27 27.06 -6.50
C GLU A 405 -19.39 26.53 -5.37
N TYR A 406 -18.23 25.99 -5.72
CA TYR A 406 -17.32 25.40 -4.75
C TYR A 406 -15.86 25.61 -5.15
N GLU A 407 -15.03 25.95 -4.19
CA GLU A 407 -13.57 26.03 -4.34
C GLU A 407 -12.87 25.51 -3.09
N GLN A 408 -11.94 24.56 -3.28
CA GLN A 408 -11.09 24.02 -2.23
C GLN A 408 -9.63 24.06 -2.68
N ARG A 409 -8.74 24.46 -1.78
CA ARG A 409 -7.30 24.30 -1.94
C ARG A 409 -6.66 24.01 -0.60
N PHE A 410 -6.18 22.76 -0.42
CA PHE A 410 -5.50 22.32 0.80
C PHE A 410 -4.06 21.95 0.49
N VAL A 411 -3.14 22.67 1.10
CA VAL A 411 -1.70 22.43 1.02
C VAL A 411 -1.22 21.99 2.38
N GLN A 412 -0.57 20.86 2.44
CA GLN A 412 0.06 20.33 3.65
C GLN A 412 1.51 19.99 3.34
N ASN A 413 2.42 20.32 4.24
CA ASN A 413 3.80 19.94 4.15
C ASN A 413 4.29 19.38 5.49
N LYS A 414 5.28 18.52 5.44
CA LYS A 414 5.85 17.87 6.62
C LYS A 414 7.35 17.77 6.48
N LEU A 415 8.08 18.32 7.45
CA LEU A 415 9.51 18.06 7.62
C LEU A 415 9.68 17.05 8.75
N THR A 416 10.28 15.90 8.45
CA THR A 416 10.48 14.81 9.39
C THR A 416 11.97 14.60 9.67
N LEU A 417 12.36 14.60 10.94
CA LEU A 417 13.63 14.09 11.41
C LEU A 417 13.37 12.82 12.23
N SER A 418 13.96 11.71 11.79
CA SER A 418 13.85 10.41 12.48
C SER A 418 15.23 9.86 12.75
N SER A 419 15.41 9.26 13.94
CA SER A 419 16.65 8.53 14.26
C SER A 419 16.29 7.27 15.03
N THR A 420 16.82 6.13 14.57
CA THR A 420 16.56 4.81 15.15
C THR A 420 17.89 4.12 15.43
N TYR A 421 18.14 3.78 16.66
CA TYR A 421 19.28 2.99 17.12
C TYR A 421 18.86 1.56 17.36
N THR A 422 19.55 0.61 16.74
CA THR A 422 19.34 -0.83 16.93
C THR A 422 20.64 -1.45 17.43
N GLN A 423 20.55 -2.25 18.48
CA GLN A 423 21.71 -2.98 19.05
C GLN A 423 21.34 -4.43 19.26
N LYS A 424 22.17 -5.31 18.70
CA LYS A 424 22.21 -6.73 19.06
C LYS A 424 23.12 -6.88 20.30
N ILE A 425 22.52 -7.09 21.47
CA ILE A 425 23.25 -7.26 22.72
C ILE A 425 23.94 -8.61 22.72
N ASN A 426 23.21 -9.65 22.36
CA ASN A 426 23.71 -11.02 22.16
C ASN A 426 22.72 -11.78 21.22
N ALA A 427 22.93 -13.07 20.99
CA ALA A 427 22.06 -13.89 20.15
C ALA A 427 20.60 -13.94 20.64
N LYS A 428 20.34 -13.76 21.93
CA LYS A 428 19.00 -13.82 22.54
C LYS A 428 18.33 -12.46 22.69
N ASN A 429 19.09 -11.38 22.78
CA ASN A 429 18.56 -10.07 23.16
C ASN A 429 18.97 -9.00 22.16
N ASN A 430 18.01 -8.25 21.69
CA ASN A 430 18.23 -7.04 20.92
C ASN A 430 17.29 -5.91 21.37
N ILE A 431 17.73 -4.69 21.22
CA ILE A 431 16.96 -3.49 21.53
C ILE A 431 16.88 -2.59 20.28
N ARG A 432 15.75 -1.90 20.17
CA ARG A 432 15.55 -0.82 19.21
C ARG A 432 14.91 0.36 19.92
N THR A 433 15.47 1.54 19.75
CA THR A 433 14.92 2.78 20.29
C THR A 433 15.08 3.90 19.28
N GLY A 434 14.24 4.89 19.36
CA GLY A 434 14.32 6.01 18.44
C GLY A 434 13.31 7.10 18.72
N PHE A 435 13.41 8.14 17.89
CA PHE A 435 12.44 9.25 17.90
C PHE A 435 12.08 9.66 16.48
N ILE A 436 10.92 10.28 16.34
CA ILE A 436 10.44 10.91 15.12
C ILE A 436 9.90 12.28 15.50
N LEU A 437 10.46 13.32 14.91
CA LEU A 437 10.01 14.72 15.06
C LEU A 437 9.46 15.20 13.74
N ASN A 438 8.26 15.72 13.75
CA ASN A 438 7.63 16.30 12.57
C ASN A 438 7.27 17.75 12.82
N HIS A 439 7.55 18.61 11.85
CA HIS A 439 6.92 19.92 11.72
C HIS A 439 5.88 19.82 10.59
N LEU A 440 4.63 20.06 10.90
CA LEU A 440 3.47 20.01 10.01
C LEU A 440 3.06 21.43 9.65
N GLY A 441 3.25 21.85 8.39
CA GLY A 441 2.74 23.11 7.89
C GLY A 441 1.44 22.87 7.10
N TYR A 442 0.51 23.81 7.18
CA TYR A 442 -0.76 23.71 6.47
C TYR A 442 -1.24 25.08 5.95
N SER A 443 -1.95 25.06 4.83
CA SER A 443 -2.72 26.17 4.29
C SER A 443 -4.02 25.59 3.71
N LEU A 444 -5.11 25.81 4.40
CA LEU A 444 -6.41 25.22 4.15
C LEU A 444 -7.38 26.32 3.75
N LYS A 445 -7.93 26.24 2.55
CA LYS A 445 -8.94 27.19 2.07
C LYS A 445 -10.07 26.41 1.40
N GLN A 446 -11.30 26.68 1.87
CA GLN A 446 -12.52 26.12 1.29
C GLN A 446 -13.62 27.18 1.32
N SER A 447 -14.32 27.28 0.20
CA SER A 447 -15.48 28.11 0.07
C SER A 447 -16.58 27.34 -0.64
N ASP A 448 -17.81 27.48 -0.17
CA ASP A 448 -18.99 26.78 -0.69
C ASP A 448 -20.16 27.76 -0.78
N MET A 449 -20.92 27.67 -1.85
CA MET A 449 -22.13 28.45 -2.01
C MET A 449 -23.29 27.89 -1.17
N GLY A 450 -23.38 26.54 -1.03
CA GLY A 450 -24.49 25.88 -0.35
C GLY A 450 -25.84 26.36 -0.90
N ASP A 451 -26.75 26.72 0.00
CA ASP A 451 -28.06 27.31 -0.34
C ASP A 451 -28.00 28.83 -0.57
N SER A 452 -26.82 29.43 -0.49
CA SER A 452 -26.61 30.89 -0.69
C SER A 452 -26.45 31.21 -2.17
N THR A 453 -26.63 32.45 -2.55
CA THR A 453 -26.23 32.98 -3.88
C THR A 453 -24.81 33.54 -3.88
N VAL A 454 -24.10 33.47 -2.76
CA VAL A 454 -22.76 34.01 -2.55
C VAL A 454 -21.85 32.86 -2.06
N LEU A 455 -20.67 32.81 -2.61
CA LEU A 455 -19.63 31.84 -2.17
C LEU A 455 -19.14 32.22 -0.76
N LEU A 456 -19.46 31.39 0.23
CA LEU A 456 -19.12 31.62 1.64
C LEU A 456 -17.83 30.86 2.00
N GLU A 457 -16.93 31.53 2.69
CA GLU A 457 -15.71 30.91 3.21
C GLU A 457 -16.05 30.01 4.39
N GLN A 458 -15.71 28.71 4.28
CA GLN A 458 -15.95 27.69 5.27
C GLN A 458 -14.69 27.38 6.09
N ILE A 459 -13.52 27.50 5.47
CA ILE A 459 -12.22 27.27 6.10
C ILE A 459 -11.21 28.21 5.46
N ASN A 460 -10.45 28.94 6.29
CA ASN A 460 -9.33 29.76 5.84
C ASN A 460 -8.25 29.80 6.93
N GLU A 461 -7.49 28.72 7.00
CA GLU A 461 -6.47 28.55 8.03
C GLU A 461 -5.10 28.29 7.44
N LYS A 462 -4.10 28.98 8.01
CA LYS A 462 -2.70 28.78 7.66
C LYS A 462 -1.84 28.78 8.91
N GLY A 463 -0.95 27.79 9.01
CA GLY A 463 -0.11 27.70 10.19
C GLY A 463 0.79 26.47 10.18
N GLY A 464 1.24 26.10 11.36
CA GLY A 464 2.04 24.91 11.58
C GLY A 464 1.88 24.37 13.00
N THR A 465 2.24 23.12 13.18
CA THR A 465 2.31 22.45 14.48
C THR A 465 3.35 21.34 14.42
N GLU A 466 3.77 20.88 15.59
CA GLU A 466 4.76 19.82 15.71
C GLU A 466 4.12 18.55 16.26
N THR A 467 4.73 17.42 15.91
CA THR A 467 4.50 16.15 16.60
C THR A 467 5.81 15.51 16.99
N MET A 468 5.82 14.82 18.12
CA MET A 468 6.94 14.06 18.60
C MET A 468 6.52 12.64 18.92
N GLN A 469 7.31 11.69 18.46
CA GLN A 469 7.15 10.27 18.79
C GLN A 469 8.48 9.76 19.33
N VAL A 470 8.42 8.98 20.41
CA VAL A 470 9.59 8.32 21.01
C VAL A 470 9.22 6.87 21.29
N PHE A 471 10.10 5.95 20.97
CA PHE A 471 9.82 4.54 21.19
C PHE A 471 11.04 3.78 21.71
N PHE A 472 10.74 2.74 22.46
CA PHE A 472 11.71 1.73 22.92
C PHE A 472 11.09 0.37 22.72
N GLN A 473 11.89 -0.60 22.27
CA GLN A 473 11.47 -1.98 22.11
C GLN A 473 12.63 -2.93 22.43
N TRP A 474 12.30 -3.97 23.16
CA TRP A 474 13.21 -5.07 23.52
C TRP A 474 12.62 -6.37 22.99
N ASN A 475 13.44 -7.08 22.19
CA ASN A 475 13.17 -8.44 21.76
C ASN A 475 14.05 -9.40 22.54
N THR A 476 13.49 -10.46 23.05
CA THR A 476 14.21 -11.48 23.82
C THR A 476 13.73 -12.89 23.48
N HIS A 477 14.70 -13.79 23.24
CA HIS A 477 14.46 -15.21 23.18
C HIS A 477 14.58 -15.79 24.59
N ILE A 478 13.45 -15.88 25.32
CA ILE A 478 13.38 -16.41 26.68
C ILE A 478 13.88 -17.84 26.71
N THR A 479 13.41 -18.64 25.72
CA THR A 479 13.91 -19.99 25.44
C THR A 479 14.11 -20.14 23.93
N GLU A 480 14.61 -21.30 23.50
CA GLU A 480 14.70 -21.61 22.05
C GLU A 480 13.34 -21.61 21.33
N LYS A 481 12.25 -21.83 22.08
CA LYS A 481 10.87 -21.91 21.58
C LYS A 481 10.03 -20.68 21.88
N LEU A 482 10.44 -19.81 22.79
CA LEU A 482 9.66 -18.68 23.25
C LEU A 482 10.41 -17.37 23.00
N THR A 483 9.86 -16.56 22.12
CA THR A 483 10.32 -15.20 21.83
C THR A 483 9.29 -14.20 22.33
N ALA A 484 9.75 -13.15 23.00
CA ALA A 484 8.90 -12.04 23.45
C ALA A 484 9.43 -10.71 22.93
N ASN A 485 8.53 -9.83 22.59
CA ASN A 485 8.78 -8.41 22.31
C ASN A 485 8.00 -7.57 23.32
N VAL A 486 8.66 -6.63 23.96
CA VAL A 486 8.02 -5.67 24.85
C VAL A 486 8.50 -4.28 24.46
N GLY A 487 7.60 -3.34 24.41
CA GLY A 487 7.94 -1.98 24.01
C GLY A 487 6.94 -0.94 24.50
N VAL A 488 7.35 0.29 24.35
CA VAL A 488 6.53 1.46 24.64
C VAL A 488 6.72 2.48 23.52
N HIS A 489 5.63 3.12 23.13
CA HIS A 489 5.61 4.24 22.20
C HIS A 489 4.98 5.44 22.91
N TYR A 490 5.57 6.62 22.76
CA TYR A 490 5.00 7.88 23.21
C TYR A 490 4.71 8.75 22.00
N PHE A 491 3.52 9.33 21.95
CA PHE A 491 3.09 10.24 20.90
C PHE A 491 2.56 11.55 21.51
N GLN A 492 3.07 12.67 21.03
CA GLN A 492 2.68 14.04 21.43
C GLN A 492 2.28 14.85 20.18
N LEU A 493 1.11 15.48 20.22
CA LEU A 493 0.67 16.53 19.30
C LEU A 493 0.73 17.87 20.04
N PHE A 494 1.51 18.84 19.53
CA PHE A 494 1.69 20.14 20.18
C PHE A 494 0.58 21.13 19.87
N LEU A 495 -0.25 20.90 18.82
CA LEU A 495 -1.39 21.77 18.47
C LEU A 495 -2.31 22.05 19.67
N ASN A 496 -2.56 21.04 20.48
CA ASN A 496 -3.48 21.10 21.63
C ASN A 496 -2.98 20.27 22.83
N ASN A 497 -1.68 19.97 22.87
CA ASN A 497 -1.01 19.20 23.92
C ASN A 497 -1.62 17.80 24.14
N SER A 498 -2.21 17.21 23.11
CA SER A 498 -2.73 15.85 23.17
C SER A 498 -1.59 14.84 23.11
N ASN A 499 -1.62 13.81 23.99
CA ASN A 499 -0.60 12.81 24.03
C ASN A 499 -1.13 11.40 24.29
N SER A 500 -0.27 10.41 24.06
CA SER A 500 -0.55 9.00 24.32
C SER A 500 0.72 8.27 24.72
N LEU A 501 0.67 7.49 25.82
CA LEU A 501 1.68 6.52 26.18
C LEU A 501 1.15 5.12 25.87
N GLU A 502 1.84 4.36 25.03
CA GLU A 502 1.33 3.20 24.32
C GLU A 502 2.18 1.96 24.63
N PRO A 503 1.81 1.17 25.66
CA PRO A 503 2.45 -0.11 25.92
C PRO A 503 2.11 -1.11 24.82
N ARG A 504 3.10 -1.93 24.44
CA ARG A 504 2.97 -2.95 23.39
C ARG A 504 3.75 -4.19 23.79
N ALA A 505 3.16 -5.35 23.58
CA ALA A 505 3.80 -6.62 23.88
C ALA A 505 3.35 -7.68 22.86
N SER A 506 4.27 -8.55 22.49
CA SER A 506 3.93 -9.71 21.69
C SER A 506 4.80 -10.90 22.06
N MET A 507 4.27 -12.10 21.87
CA MET A 507 4.94 -13.36 22.14
C MET A 507 4.73 -14.31 20.96
N ARG A 508 5.75 -15.10 20.66
CA ARG A 508 5.69 -16.24 19.76
C ARG A 508 6.19 -17.48 20.48
N TYR A 509 5.40 -18.54 20.46
CA TYR A 509 5.74 -19.82 21.04
C TYR A 509 5.74 -20.91 19.97
N ASP A 510 6.92 -21.47 19.68
CA ASP A 510 7.11 -22.56 18.74
C ASP A 510 6.95 -23.89 19.47
N ILE A 511 5.68 -24.38 19.57
CA ILE A 511 5.35 -25.65 20.25
C ILE A 511 6.15 -26.79 19.61
N HIS A 512 6.11 -26.87 18.29
CA HIS A 512 6.76 -27.83 17.43
C HIS A 512 7.21 -27.13 16.13
N PRO A 513 8.18 -27.62 15.37
CA PRO A 513 8.59 -27.03 14.08
C PRO A 513 7.48 -26.71 13.09
N LYS A 514 6.29 -27.31 13.23
CA LYS A 514 5.12 -27.08 12.39
C LYS A 514 4.01 -26.27 13.05
N HIS A 515 4.11 -25.99 14.34
CA HIS A 515 3.02 -25.39 15.12
C HIS A 515 3.53 -24.17 15.90
N HIS A 516 3.05 -23.00 15.54
CA HIS A 516 3.45 -21.74 16.13
C HIS A 516 2.22 -21.01 16.68
N LEU A 517 2.31 -20.54 17.91
CA LEU A 517 1.34 -19.66 18.54
C LEU A 517 1.90 -18.24 18.61
N THR A 518 1.06 -17.27 18.39
CA THR A 518 1.37 -15.85 18.58
C THR A 518 0.32 -15.17 19.43
N LEU A 519 0.75 -14.26 20.30
CA LEU A 519 -0.13 -13.41 21.10
C LEU A 519 0.40 -11.98 21.00
N GLY A 520 -0.46 -11.02 20.71
CA GLY A 520 -0.09 -9.61 20.59
C GLY A 520 -1.10 -8.71 21.31
N TYR A 521 -0.57 -7.71 22.00
CA TYR A 521 -1.34 -6.62 22.56
C TYR A 521 -0.64 -5.29 22.28
N GLY A 522 -1.41 -4.25 21.98
CA GLY A 522 -0.90 -2.90 21.83
C GLY A 522 -1.98 -1.85 22.05
N LEU A 523 -1.61 -0.77 22.73
CA LEU A 523 -2.34 0.49 22.67
C LEU A 523 -1.76 1.31 21.50
N HIS A 524 -2.63 1.85 20.69
CA HIS A 524 -2.30 2.63 19.49
C HIS A 524 -3.07 3.93 19.49
N SER A 525 -2.49 4.99 18.92
CA SER A 525 -3.20 6.25 18.72
C SER A 525 -2.95 6.84 17.35
N GLN A 526 -3.86 7.71 16.94
CA GLN A 526 -3.80 8.41 15.65
C GLN A 526 -4.33 9.84 15.81
N LEU A 527 -3.65 10.79 15.17
CA LEU A 527 -4.15 12.16 15.00
C LEU A 527 -5.26 12.20 13.92
N GLN A 528 -6.17 13.15 14.01
CA GLN A 528 -7.12 13.40 12.94
C GLN A 528 -6.42 14.03 11.73
N PRO A 529 -6.95 13.89 10.50
CA PRO A 529 -6.53 14.74 9.40
C PRO A 529 -6.56 16.21 9.83
N ILE A 530 -5.49 16.96 9.51
CA ILE A 530 -5.26 18.29 10.10
C ILE A 530 -6.45 19.25 9.90
N GLY A 531 -7.18 19.15 8.79
CA GLY A 531 -8.35 19.98 8.51
C GLY A 531 -9.51 19.77 9.48
N VAL A 532 -9.63 18.61 10.12
CA VAL A 532 -10.68 18.35 11.10
C VAL A 532 -10.60 19.29 12.30
N TYR A 533 -9.37 19.69 12.68
CA TYR A 533 -9.14 20.62 13.80
C TYR A 533 -9.54 22.06 13.50
N PHE A 534 -9.68 22.40 12.21
CA PHE A 534 -9.92 23.77 11.73
C PHE A 534 -11.28 23.96 11.06
N VAL A 535 -12.22 23.08 11.32
CA VAL A 535 -13.63 23.28 10.96
C VAL A 535 -14.14 24.52 11.68
N GLU A 536 -14.73 25.44 10.93
CA GLU A 536 -15.24 26.71 11.41
C GLU A 536 -16.75 26.68 11.59
N ASN A 537 -17.21 27.22 12.71
CA ASN A 537 -18.61 27.54 12.92
C ASN A 537 -18.73 29.04 13.17
N THR A 538 -19.63 29.67 12.46
CA THR A 538 -19.97 31.11 12.67
C THR A 538 -21.37 31.18 13.27
N ASP A 539 -21.44 31.61 14.51
CA ASP A 539 -22.70 31.87 15.20
C ASP A 539 -22.77 33.36 15.55
N ASN A 540 -23.83 34.04 15.13
CA ASN A 540 -24.05 35.49 15.34
C ASN A 540 -22.84 36.36 14.93
N GLY A 541 -22.12 35.97 13.86
CA GLY A 541 -20.92 36.65 13.39
C GLY A 541 -19.65 36.37 14.19
N VAL A 542 -19.70 35.49 15.19
CA VAL A 542 -18.54 35.04 15.97
C VAL A 542 -18.01 33.75 15.39
N ARG A 543 -16.80 33.78 14.89
CA ARG A 543 -16.07 32.60 14.38
C ARG A 543 -15.51 31.78 15.54
N THR A 544 -15.76 30.49 15.53
CA THR A 544 -15.23 29.51 16.49
C THR A 544 -14.61 28.34 15.77
N LEU A 545 -13.64 27.68 16.43
CA LEU A 545 -12.99 26.43 15.97
C LEU A 545 -13.31 25.29 16.96
N PRO A 546 -14.53 24.72 16.88
CA PRO A 546 -15.04 23.82 17.90
C PRO A 546 -14.25 22.51 18.04
N ASN A 547 -13.46 22.13 17.01
CA ASN A 547 -12.72 20.87 16.92
C ASN A 547 -11.23 21.01 17.26
N ARG A 548 -10.74 22.22 17.55
CA ARG A 548 -9.32 22.49 17.77
C ARG A 548 -8.71 21.67 18.91
N ASP A 549 -9.48 21.38 19.94
CA ASP A 549 -9.03 20.66 21.13
C ASP A 549 -9.28 19.15 21.08
N LEU A 550 -9.66 18.60 19.92
CA LEU A 550 -9.81 17.16 19.75
C LEU A 550 -8.52 16.43 20.09
N LYS A 551 -8.65 15.38 20.91
CA LYS A 551 -7.54 14.53 21.32
C LYS A 551 -7.26 13.45 20.29
N LEU A 552 -6.12 12.74 20.45
CA LEU A 552 -5.80 11.57 19.65
C LEU A 552 -6.88 10.50 19.80
N SER A 553 -7.34 9.91 18.70
CA SER A 553 -8.13 8.68 18.71
C SER A 553 -7.24 7.53 19.15
N LYS A 554 -7.79 6.58 19.93
CA LYS A 554 -7.01 5.47 20.51
C LYS A 554 -7.70 4.14 20.30
N ALA A 555 -6.89 3.07 20.25
CA ALA A 555 -7.40 1.70 20.15
C ALA A 555 -6.50 0.73 20.92
N HIS A 556 -7.13 -0.15 21.73
CA HIS A 556 -6.51 -1.37 22.22
C HIS A 556 -6.65 -2.45 21.16
N HIS A 557 -5.57 -3.10 20.78
CA HIS A 557 -5.56 -4.28 19.91
C HIS A 557 -5.11 -5.49 20.72
N ALA A 558 -5.87 -6.58 20.65
CA ALA A 558 -5.49 -7.89 21.15
C ALA A 558 -5.64 -8.90 20.00
N VAL A 559 -4.61 -9.69 19.76
CA VAL A 559 -4.59 -10.69 18.68
C VAL A 559 -4.00 -11.98 19.20
N PHE A 560 -4.68 -13.11 18.92
CA PHE A 560 -4.17 -14.45 19.10
C PHE A 560 -4.06 -15.12 17.74
N GLY A 561 -2.92 -15.70 17.42
CA GLY A 561 -2.67 -16.36 16.15
C GLY A 561 -2.15 -17.79 16.33
N TYR A 562 -2.56 -18.67 15.42
CA TYR A 562 -2.05 -20.02 15.27
C TYR A 562 -1.62 -20.25 13.83
N ASP A 563 -0.36 -20.64 13.63
CA ASP A 563 0.20 -20.96 12.32
C ASP A 563 0.62 -22.43 12.27
N PHE A 564 0.06 -23.16 11.31
CA PHE A 564 0.31 -24.56 11.06
C PHE A 564 1.01 -24.77 9.72
N VAL A 565 2.27 -25.16 9.75
CA VAL A 565 3.08 -25.49 8.57
C VAL A 565 2.80 -26.93 8.16
N LEU A 566 1.97 -27.13 7.13
CA LEU A 566 1.64 -28.46 6.63
C LEU A 566 2.88 -29.14 6.03
N ASN A 567 3.60 -28.42 5.17
CA ASN A 567 4.83 -28.82 4.52
C ASN A 567 5.68 -27.60 4.13
N GLU A 568 6.81 -27.79 3.44
CA GLU A 568 7.73 -26.71 3.03
C GLU A 568 7.10 -25.66 2.11
N HIS A 569 5.93 -25.91 1.56
CA HIS A 569 5.28 -25.05 0.56
C HIS A 569 3.90 -24.56 0.98
N GLU A 570 3.33 -25.12 2.04
CA GLU A 570 1.94 -24.87 2.44
C GLU A 570 1.80 -24.61 3.93
N HIS A 571 1.02 -23.63 4.28
CA HIS A 571 0.67 -23.34 5.67
C HIS A 571 -0.78 -22.83 5.80
N ILE A 572 -1.32 -22.99 7.01
CA ILE A 572 -2.60 -22.44 7.43
C ILE A 572 -2.34 -21.53 8.61
N LYS A 573 -2.80 -20.29 8.52
CA LYS A 573 -2.75 -19.32 9.60
C LYS A 573 -4.17 -18.94 10.00
N THR A 574 -4.46 -18.97 11.28
CA THR A 574 -5.72 -18.49 11.86
C THR A 574 -5.42 -17.41 12.88
N GLU A 575 -6.14 -16.29 12.83
CA GLU A 575 -6.04 -15.23 13.82
C GLU A 575 -7.43 -14.91 14.38
N VAL A 576 -7.50 -14.67 15.69
CA VAL A 576 -8.66 -14.11 16.39
C VAL A 576 -8.25 -12.78 16.97
N TYR A 577 -9.04 -11.74 16.75
CA TYR A 577 -8.69 -10.41 17.21
C TYR A 577 -9.86 -9.68 17.87
N TYR A 578 -9.50 -8.74 18.74
CA TYR A 578 -10.40 -7.77 19.35
C TYR A 578 -9.73 -6.40 19.35
N GLN A 579 -10.47 -5.38 18.90
CA GLN A 579 -10.05 -3.97 18.91
C GLN A 579 -11.10 -3.17 19.66
N HIS A 580 -10.69 -2.42 20.67
CA HIS A 580 -11.52 -1.47 21.41
C HIS A 580 -11.04 -0.05 21.10
N LEU A 581 -11.85 0.70 20.37
CA LEU A 581 -11.56 2.07 19.96
C LEU A 581 -12.24 3.02 20.95
N PHE A 582 -11.53 4.09 21.36
CA PHE A 582 -12.04 5.08 22.31
C PHE A 582 -11.41 6.44 22.04
N GLY A 583 -12.01 7.51 22.60
CA GLY A 583 -11.62 8.85 22.26
C GLY A 583 -11.90 9.20 20.80
N ILE A 584 -12.88 8.56 20.20
CA ILE A 584 -13.25 8.73 18.80
C ILE A 584 -14.07 10.00 18.64
N PRO A 585 -13.75 10.88 17.68
CA PRO A 585 -14.58 12.03 17.36
C PRO A 585 -15.97 11.63 16.86
N ILE A 586 -17.00 12.10 17.55
CA ILE A 586 -18.42 11.99 17.17
C ILE A 586 -19.06 13.37 17.30
N SER A 587 -20.21 13.58 16.67
CA SER A 587 -20.94 14.86 16.77
C SER A 587 -21.19 15.27 18.22
N LYS A 588 -21.18 16.58 18.50
CA LYS A 588 -21.63 17.13 19.78
C LYS A 588 -23.16 17.17 19.90
N ASP A 589 -23.88 17.10 18.77
CA ASP A 589 -25.32 16.99 18.77
C ASP A 589 -25.74 15.62 19.31
N PRO A 590 -26.46 15.58 20.46
CA PRO A 590 -26.85 14.32 21.08
C PRO A 590 -27.84 13.48 20.24
N THR A 591 -28.41 14.05 19.18
CA THR A 591 -29.31 13.34 18.26
C THR A 591 -28.58 12.79 17.02
N SER A 592 -27.32 13.20 16.80
CA SER A 592 -26.54 12.81 15.66
C SER A 592 -25.94 11.42 15.83
N THR A 593 -25.98 10.65 14.76
CA THR A 593 -25.33 9.34 14.65
C THR A 593 -23.93 9.42 14.01
N TYR A 594 -23.43 10.62 13.73
CA TYR A 594 -22.13 10.81 13.07
C TYR A 594 -20.96 10.30 13.92
N SER A 595 -20.06 9.59 13.27
CA SER A 595 -18.75 9.19 13.79
C SER A 595 -17.71 9.22 12.69
N ILE A 596 -16.51 9.73 12.99
CA ILE A 596 -15.38 9.77 12.04
C ILE A 596 -14.92 8.38 11.60
N LEU A 597 -15.30 7.32 12.34
CA LEU A 597 -15.03 5.92 11.95
C LEU A 597 -15.70 5.51 10.63
N ASN A 598 -16.69 6.26 10.16
CA ASN A 598 -17.39 6.01 8.91
C ASN A 598 -16.92 6.90 7.75
N SER A 599 -15.99 7.84 8.02
CA SER A 599 -15.44 8.74 7.01
C SER A 599 -14.50 8.00 6.05
N THR A 600 -14.59 8.30 4.76
CA THR A 600 -13.67 7.80 3.72
C THR A 600 -12.78 8.92 3.20
N ASP A 601 -13.30 10.13 3.15
CA ASP A 601 -12.66 11.31 2.57
C ASP A 601 -13.28 12.60 3.13
N GLY A 602 -12.63 13.71 2.87
CA GLY A 602 -13.06 15.04 3.27
C GLY A 602 -12.95 15.30 4.78
N PHE A 603 -13.57 16.39 5.20
CA PHE A 603 -13.67 16.81 6.59
C PHE A 603 -15.13 16.97 6.98
N PRO A 604 -15.49 16.61 8.24
CA PRO A 604 -16.83 16.88 8.73
C PRO A 604 -17.02 18.40 8.92
N SER A 605 -18.20 18.90 8.61
CA SER A 605 -18.61 20.27 8.95
C SER A 605 -19.12 20.39 10.39
N GLU A 606 -19.22 19.28 11.12
CA GLU A 606 -19.83 19.23 12.45
C GLU A 606 -18.84 19.57 13.57
N SER A 607 -19.37 20.12 14.66
CA SER A 607 -18.67 20.21 15.94
C SER A 607 -18.55 18.82 16.57
N LEU A 608 -17.34 18.40 16.90
CA LEU A 608 -17.04 17.06 17.38
C LEU A 608 -16.54 17.03 18.83
N SER A 609 -16.74 15.89 19.48
CA SER A 609 -16.21 15.56 20.81
C SER A 609 -15.55 14.17 20.79
N ASN A 610 -14.54 13.94 21.64
CA ASN A 610 -13.83 12.66 21.77
C ASN A 610 -14.57 11.64 22.68
N SER A 611 -15.91 11.62 22.67
CA SER A 611 -16.72 10.73 23.53
C SER A 611 -17.12 9.42 22.87
N GLY A 612 -16.81 9.27 21.56
CA GLY A 612 -17.16 8.08 20.79
C GLY A 612 -16.35 6.85 21.15
N LEU A 613 -16.98 5.70 20.96
CA LEU A 613 -16.41 4.37 21.15
C LEU A 613 -16.57 3.55 19.87
N GLY A 614 -15.70 2.56 19.69
CA GLY A 614 -15.84 1.56 18.63
C GLY A 614 -15.34 0.19 19.10
N ARG A 615 -15.77 -0.87 18.42
CA ARG A 615 -15.28 -2.22 18.64
C ARG A 615 -15.28 -3.02 17.37
N ASN A 616 -14.15 -3.67 17.08
CA ASN A 616 -14.01 -4.61 15.98
C ASN A 616 -13.51 -5.93 16.53
N TYR A 617 -14.10 -7.04 16.10
CA TYR A 617 -13.64 -8.37 16.47
C TYR A 617 -13.97 -9.37 15.38
N GLY A 618 -13.16 -10.39 15.27
CA GLY A 618 -13.35 -11.37 14.22
C GLY A 618 -12.33 -12.50 14.23
N VAL A 619 -12.54 -13.39 13.27
CA VAL A 619 -11.68 -14.55 13.00
C VAL A 619 -11.23 -14.48 11.55
N GLU A 620 -9.94 -14.70 11.33
CA GLU A 620 -9.30 -14.70 10.03
C GLU A 620 -8.66 -16.07 9.77
N LEU A 621 -8.79 -16.56 8.55
CA LEU A 621 -8.16 -17.77 8.06
C LEU A 621 -7.38 -17.46 6.80
N THR A 622 -6.13 -17.90 6.75
CA THR A 622 -5.29 -17.88 5.54
C THR A 622 -4.80 -19.29 5.27
N TYR A 623 -5.06 -19.80 4.07
CA TYR A 623 -4.43 -21.01 3.54
C TYR A 623 -3.60 -20.64 2.34
N GLU A 624 -2.29 -20.81 2.44
CA GLU A 624 -1.36 -20.39 1.40
C GLU A 624 -0.48 -21.55 0.95
N ARG A 625 -0.33 -21.64 -0.35
CA ARG A 625 0.71 -22.43 -1.01
C ARG A 625 1.62 -21.49 -1.78
N PHE A 626 2.88 -21.45 -1.41
CA PHE A 626 3.93 -20.78 -2.18
C PHE A 626 4.14 -21.47 -3.52
N LEU A 627 4.68 -20.74 -4.49
CA LEU A 627 4.91 -21.26 -5.83
C LEU A 627 5.79 -22.55 -5.76
N PHE A 628 5.18 -23.69 -5.98
CA PHE A 628 5.82 -24.99 -6.08
C PHE A 628 5.28 -25.76 -7.28
N LYS A 629 6.17 -26.36 -8.10
CA LYS A 629 5.79 -26.97 -9.38
C LYS A 629 4.96 -26.04 -10.27
N ASN A 630 5.33 -24.73 -10.26
CA ASN A 630 4.70 -23.67 -11.02
C ASN A 630 3.22 -23.38 -10.65
N LEU A 631 2.74 -23.79 -9.48
CA LEU A 631 1.41 -23.53 -8.96
C LEU A 631 1.52 -22.87 -7.60
N TYR A 632 0.77 -21.77 -7.39
CA TYR A 632 0.57 -21.13 -6.09
C TYR A 632 -0.89 -20.80 -5.88
N TYR A 633 -1.33 -20.71 -4.62
CA TYR A 633 -2.63 -20.21 -4.26
C TYR A 633 -2.61 -19.56 -2.88
N LEU A 634 -3.54 -18.63 -2.71
CA LEU A 634 -3.79 -17.93 -1.46
C LEU A 634 -5.30 -17.82 -1.28
N LEU A 635 -5.82 -18.54 -0.29
CA LEU A 635 -7.20 -18.43 0.17
C LEU A 635 -7.21 -17.65 1.47
N SER A 636 -7.96 -16.58 1.53
CA SER A 636 -8.17 -15.77 2.72
C SER A 636 -9.66 -15.67 3.01
N ALA A 637 -10.05 -15.86 4.26
CA ALA A 637 -11.42 -15.71 4.70
C ALA A 637 -11.46 -15.00 6.05
N SER A 638 -12.46 -14.15 6.25
CA SER A 638 -12.66 -13.38 7.47
C SER A 638 -14.12 -13.31 7.83
N LEU A 639 -14.42 -13.51 9.10
CA LEU A 639 -15.73 -13.26 9.70
C LEU A 639 -15.54 -12.22 10.80
N TYR A 640 -16.28 -11.13 10.76
CA TYR A 640 -16.07 -10.03 11.69
C TYR A 640 -17.30 -9.15 11.93
N GLU A 641 -17.25 -8.44 13.04
CA GLU A 641 -18.16 -7.39 13.41
C GLU A 641 -17.39 -6.10 13.68
N SER A 642 -17.94 -4.98 13.18
CA SER A 642 -17.42 -3.64 13.41
C SER A 642 -18.56 -2.70 13.78
N LYS A 643 -18.49 -2.12 14.99
CA LYS A 643 -19.55 -1.29 15.55
C LYS A 643 -18.98 -0.03 16.19
N TYR A 644 -19.79 1.02 16.22
CA TYR A 644 -19.48 2.27 16.92
C TYR A 644 -20.65 2.74 17.77
N LYS A 645 -20.38 3.61 18.73
CA LYS A 645 -21.38 4.24 19.58
C LYS A 645 -21.53 5.71 19.18
N GLY A 646 -22.75 6.13 18.81
CA GLY A 646 -23.09 7.49 18.44
C GLY A 646 -23.25 8.43 19.65
N ALA A 647 -23.51 9.70 19.37
CA ALA A 647 -23.74 10.73 20.41
C ALA A 647 -25.02 10.46 21.22
N ASP A 648 -26.01 9.82 20.61
CA ASP A 648 -27.25 9.35 21.26
C ASP A 648 -27.04 8.18 22.23
N GLY A 649 -25.82 7.64 22.32
CA GLY A 649 -25.49 6.53 23.19
C GLY A 649 -25.84 5.14 22.65
N ALA A 650 -26.38 5.02 21.44
CA ALA A 650 -26.71 3.75 20.79
C ALA A 650 -25.53 3.15 20.03
N TRP A 651 -25.54 1.83 19.88
CA TRP A 651 -24.56 1.10 19.07
C TRP A 651 -25.08 0.86 17.66
N TYR A 652 -24.29 1.27 16.68
CA TYR A 652 -24.54 1.12 15.24
C TYR A 652 -23.47 0.24 14.60
N ASP A 653 -23.80 -0.39 13.50
CA ASP A 653 -22.78 -0.95 12.61
C ASP A 653 -21.95 0.17 12.00
N THR A 654 -20.64 -0.06 11.80
CA THR A 654 -19.88 0.85 10.95
C THR A 654 -20.28 0.63 9.48
N ARG A 655 -20.09 1.63 8.65
CA ARG A 655 -20.21 1.53 7.19
C ARG A 655 -19.44 0.32 6.62
N PHE A 656 -18.30 -0.01 7.24
CA PHE A 656 -17.37 -1.07 6.82
C PHE A 656 -17.68 -2.44 7.41
N ASN A 657 -18.77 -2.59 8.16
CA ASN A 657 -19.19 -3.88 8.73
C ASN A 657 -19.85 -4.75 7.66
N THR A 658 -19.03 -5.38 6.82
CA THR A 658 -19.49 -6.31 5.79
C THR A 658 -19.76 -7.72 6.33
N ASN A 659 -19.42 -8.00 7.59
CA ASN A 659 -19.53 -9.24 8.34
C ASN A 659 -18.62 -10.37 7.83
N TYR A 660 -18.39 -10.49 6.53
CA TYR A 660 -17.52 -11.52 5.95
C TYR A 660 -16.83 -11.03 4.68
N ALA A 661 -15.64 -11.57 4.47
CA ALA A 661 -14.87 -11.37 3.25
C ALA A 661 -14.09 -12.64 2.92
N THR A 662 -14.04 -12.99 1.64
CA THR A 662 -13.26 -14.11 1.13
C THR A 662 -12.54 -13.69 -0.13
N SER A 663 -11.27 -14.04 -0.23
CA SER A 663 -10.46 -13.84 -1.43
C SER A 663 -9.72 -15.13 -1.76
N LEU A 664 -9.79 -15.56 -3.02
CA LEU A 664 -9.06 -16.71 -3.55
C LEU A 664 -8.20 -16.24 -4.73
N THR A 665 -6.89 -16.34 -4.61
CA THR A 665 -5.93 -16.07 -5.68
C THR A 665 -5.25 -17.37 -6.07
N ILE A 666 -5.30 -17.77 -7.34
CA ILE A 666 -4.64 -18.96 -7.87
C ILE A 666 -3.80 -18.56 -9.08
N GLY A 667 -2.54 -18.99 -9.12
CA GLY A 667 -1.68 -18.74 -10.25
C GLY A 667 -0.92 -19.98 -10.71
N LYS A 668 -0.86 -20.16 -12.04
CA LYS A 668 -0.13 -21.25 -12.69
C LYS A 668 0.80 -20.69 -13.75
N GLU A 669 2.03 -21.19 -13.78
CA GLU A 669 3.02 -20.88 -14.81
C GLU A 669 3.35 -22.13 -15.64
N TRP A 670 3.46 -21.98 -16.94
CA TRP A 670 3.86 -23.04 -17.87
C TRP A 670 5.15 -22.63 -18.58
N ASN A 671 6.22 -23.34 -18.33
CA ASN A 671 7.49 -23.16 -19.00
C ASN A 671 7.48 -23.95 -20.30
N LEU A 672 7.39 -23.27 -21.43
CA LEU A 672 7.41 -23.91 -22.75
C LEU A 672 8.84 -24.33 -23.08
N LYS A 673 9.06 -25.65 -23.23
CA LYS A 673 10.35 -26.22 -23.61
C LYS A 673 10.61 -25.96 -25.09
N ASN A 674 11.38 -24.93 -25.42
CA ASN A 674 11.97 -24.75 -26.73
C ASN A 674 13.47 -24.55 -26.53
N LYS A 675 14.32 -25.25 -27.28
CA LYS A 675 15.79 -25.21 -27.14
C LYS A 675 16.35 -23.80 -27.34
N GLU A 676 15.66 -22.91 -28.09
CA GLU A 676 16.15 -21.60 -28.46
C GLU A 676 15.54 -20.44 -27.72
N LYS A 677 14.34 -20.57 -27.16
CA LYS A 677 13.61 -19.45 -26.54
C LYS A 677 12.89 -19.93 -25.28
N LYS A 678 13.37 -19.50 -24.10
CA LYS A 678 12.67 -19.78 -22.84
C LYS A 678 11.45 -18.84 -22.75
N ARG A 679 10.27 -19.44 -22.86
CA ARG A 679 8.98 -18.76 -22.77
C ARG A 679 8.23 -19.29 -21.55
N THR A 680 7.60 -18.39 -20.82
CA THR A 680 6.73 -18.72 -19.69
C THR A 680 5.36 -18.11 -19.95
N ILE A 681 4.32 -18.93 -19.96
CA ILE A 681 2.93 -18.47 -19.93
C ILE A 681 2.49 -18.47 -18.47
N GLY A 682 1.92 -17.40 -18.00
CA GLY A 682 1.33 -17.28 -16.68
C GLY A 682 -0.18 -17.03 -16.79
N CYS A 683 -0.94 -17.68 -15.92
CA CYS A 683 -2.35 -17.39 -15.68
C CYS A 683 -2.55 -17.20 -14.18
N ASN A 684 -3.19 -16.12 -13.80
CA ASN A 684 -3.62 -15.85 -12.44
C ASN A 684 -5.10 -15.50 -12.43
N ILE A 685 -5.82 -16.08 -11.48
CA ILE A 685 -7.25 -15.84 -11.26
C ILE A 685 -7.41 -15.37 -9.83
N LYS A 686 -8.14 -14.29 -9.63
CA LYS A 686 -8.52 -13.75 -8.31
C LYS A 686 -10.03 -13.64 -8.23
N SER A 687 -10.61 -14.29 -7.23
CA SER A 687 -12.04 -14.20 -6.90
C SER A 687 -12.19 -13.51 -5.55
N ILE A 688 -13.05 -12.51 -5.48
CA ILE A 688 -13.36 -11.76 -4.25
C ILE A 688 -14.86 -11.88 -4.02
N TYR A 689 -15.24 -12.28 -2.80
CA TYR A 689 -16.62 -12.31 -2.34
C TYR A 689 -16.71 -11.67 -0.96
N VAL A 690 -17.49 -10.59 -0.84
CA VAL A 690 -17.59 -9.76 0.36
C VAL A 690 -19.05 -9.44 0.62
N GLY A 691 -19.46 -9.45 1.89
CA GLY A 691 -20.78 -8.96 2.27
C GLY A 691 -20.96 -7.49 1.89
N GLY A 692 -22.17 -7.09 1.58
CA GLY A 692 -22.46 -5.71 1.15
C GLY A 692 -22.13 -4.70 2.25
N PHE A 693 -21.62 -3.52 1.87
CA PHE A 693 -21.41 -2.40 2.79
C PHE A 693 -22.71 -1.96 3.44
N ARG A 694 -22.60 -1.45 4.66
CA ARG A 694 -23.74 -0.91 5.40
C ARG A 694 -24.12 0.49 4.87
N TYR A 695 -25.42 0.77 4.85
CA TYR A 695 -25.93 2.08 4.45
C TYR A 695 -27.15 2.49 5.27
N THR A 696 -27.39 3.80 5.29
CA THR A 696 -28.59 4.40 5.86
C THR A 696 -29.63 4.56 4.74
N PRO A 697 -30.87 4.04 4.89
CA PRO A 697 -31.87 4.20 3.86
C PRO A 697 -32.22 5.66 3.60
N ILE A 698 -32.52 6.00 2.36
CA ILE A 698 -33.05 7.30 1.96
C ILE A 698 -34.51 7.39 2.40
N ASP A 699 -34.88 8.50 3.05
CA ASP A 699 -36.26 8.88 3.29
C ASP A 699 -36.81 9.53 2.03
N LEU A 700 -37.57 8.77 1.25
CA LEU A 700 -38.07 9.25 -0.04
C LEU A 700 -39.00 10.45 0.11
N ASN A 701 -39.91 10.45 1.09
CA ASN A 701 -40.88 11.54 1.30
C ASN A 701 -40.17 12.83 1.73
N ALA A 702 -39.26 12.72 2.69
CA ALA A 702 -38.45 13.85 3.15
C ALA A 702 -37.53 14.37 1.99
N SER A 703 -37.01 13.48 1.18
CA SER A 703 -36.13 13.84 0.03
C SER A 703 -36.90 14.57 -1.06
N ILE A 704 -38.11 14.13 -1.40
CA ILE A 704 -39.00 14.80 -2.35
C ILE A 704 -39.37 16.20 -1.83
N ALA A 705 -39.71 16.30 -0.55
CA ALA A 705 -40.08 17.59 0.05
C ALA A 705 -38.91 18.58 0.11
N ALA A 706 -37.69 18.10 0.32
CA ALA A 706 -36.50 18.92 0.42
C ALA A 706 -35.81 19.17 -0.95
N GLY A 707 -36.11 18.38 -2.00
CA GLY A 707 -35.38 18.42 -3.27
C GLY A 707 -33.95 17.89 -3.21
N GLU A 708 -33.55 17.22 -2.10
CA GLU A 708 -32.23 16.69 -1.87
C GLU A 708 -32.28 15.37 -1.08
N THR A 709 -31.18 14.60 -1.07
CA THR A 709 -31.13 13.34 -0.35
C THR A 709 -31.25 13.55 1.17
N LYS A 710 -32.33 13.03 1.76
CA LYS A 710 -32.53 12.91 3.21
C LYS A 710 -32.50 11.44 3.62
N TYR A 711 -31.98 11.15 4.81
CA TYR A 711 -31.78 9.79 5.31
C TYR A 711 -32.69 9.49 6.51
N VAL A 712 -33.11 8.23 6.65
CA VAL A 712 -33.82 7.75 7.84
C VAL A 712 -32.79 7.52 8.95
N THR A 713 -32.49 8.56 9.74
CA THR A 713 -31.44 8.57 10.76
C THR A 713 -31.61 7.48 11.82
N ALA A 714 -32.87 7.14 12.17
CA ALA A 714 -33.18 6.01 13.08
C ALA A 714 -32.69 4.63 12.55
N GLN A 715 -32.39 4.52 11.27
CA GLN A 715 -31.90 3.31 10.61
C GLN A 715 -30.45 3.46 10.13
N THR A 716 -29.67 4.30 10.79
CA THR A 716 -28.25 4.54 10.43
C THR A 716 -27.47 3.22 10.34
N TYR A 717 -26.95 2.94 9.14
CA TYR A 717 -26.15 1.75 8.77
C TYR A 717 -26.83 0.39 9.11
N GLN A 718 -28.14 0.35 9.30
CA GLN A 718 -28.88 -0.92 9.58
C GLN A 718 -29.07 -1.77 8.34
N LYS A 719 -29.14 -1.15 7.17
CA LYS A 719 -29.32 -1.87 5.91
C LYS A 719 -27.98 -2.26 5.30
N ARG A 720 -27.99 -3.30 4.47
CA ARG A 720 -26.83 -3.83 3.79
C ARG A 720 -27.08 -3.84 2.28
N MET A 721 -26.12 -3.34 1.49
CA MET A 721 -26.13 -3.47 0.04
C MET A 721 -26.05 -4.96 -0.36
N PRO A 722 -26.42 -5.32 -1.58
CA PRO A 722 -26.17 -6.66 -2.11
C PRO A 722 -24.68 -7.02 -2.00
N ASP A 723 -24.42 -8.31 -1.80
CA ASP A 723 -23.07 -8.83 -1.70
C ASP A 723 -22.24 -8.49 -2.94
N TYR A 724 -21.00 -8.10 -2.68
CA TYR A 724 -20.03 -7.81 -3.71
C TYR A 724 -19.33 -9.08 -4.17
N TYR A 725 -19.25 -9.29 -5.49
CA TYR A 725 -18.50 -10.36 -6.11
C TYR A 725 -17.72 -9.86 -7.31
N ARG A 726 -16.43 -10.24 -7.40
CA ARG A 726 -15.60 -9.91 -8.56
C ARG A 726 -14.66 -11.07 -8.89
N LEU A 727 -14.56 -11.38 -10.19
CA LEU A 727 -13.60 -12.32 -10.74
C LEU A 727 -12.66 -11.58 -11.68
N ASP A 728 -11.36 -11.67 -11.39
CA ASP A 728 -10.30 -11.06 -12.18
C ASP A 728 -9.40 -12.14 -12.77
N ILE A 729 -8.94 -11.96 -14.01
CA ILE A 729 -8.06 -12.88 -14.72
C ILE A 729 -6.88 -12.11 -15.29
N ARG A 730 -5.67 -12.59 -15.00
CA ARG A 730 -4.44 -12.09 -15.60
C ARG A 730 -3.78 -13.18 -16.43
N LEU A 731 -3.52 -12.89 -17.70
CA LEU A 731 -2.74 -13.73 -18.60
C LEU A 731 -1.43 -13.01 -18.91
N SER A 732 -0.32 -13.75 -18.93
CA SER A 732 0.99 -13.19 -19.24
C SER A 732 1.82 -14.13 -20.12
N LEU A 733 2.61 -13.55 -21.01
CA LEU A 733 3.60 -14.24 -21.82
C LEU A 733 4.96 -13.56 -21.63
N LYS A 734 5.86 -14.21 -20.92
CA LYS A 734 7.24 -13.80 -20.73
C LYS A 734 8.14 -14.52 -21.74
N ARG A 735 9.03 -13.77 -22.40
CA ARG A 735 10.02 -14.28 -23.33
C ARG A 735 11.40 -13.78 -22.92
N ASN A 736 12.32 -14.70 -22.71
CA ASN A 736 13.71 -14.35 -22.48
C ASN A 736 14.50 -14.52 -23.79
N TYR A 737 15.22 -13.47 -24.17
CA TYR A 737 16.18 -13.44 -25.28
C TYR A 737 17.60 -13.37 -24.69
N LYS A 738 18.63 -13.21 -25.53
CA LYS A 738 20.03 -13.23 -25.06
C LYS A 738 20.32 -12.17 -23.96
N ARG A 739 19.76 -10.97 -24.09
CA ARG A 739 19.98 -9.83 -23.17
C ARG A 739 18.70 -9.03 -22.88
N ILE A 740 17.58 -9.53 -23.28
CA ILE A 740 16.30 -8.82 -23.20
C ILE A 740 15.26 -9.78 -22.63
N THR A 741 14.47 -9.30 -21.73
CA THR A 741 13.24 -9.96 -21.29
C THR A 741 12.05 -9.14 -21.74
N SER A 742 11.13 -9.74 -22.48
CA SER A 742 9.86 -9.10 -22.83
C SER A 742 8.70 -9.79 -22.10
N THR A 743 7.74 -9.02 -21.64
CA THR A 743 6.52 -9.52 -21.01
C THR A 743 5.31 -8.80 -21.59
N VAL A 744 4.38 -9.57 -22.16
CA VAL A 744 3.02 -9.09 -22.50
C VAL A 744 2.10 -9.58 -21.40
N ALA A 745 1.24 -8.71 -20.87
CA ALA A 745 0.24 -9.11 -19.90
C ALA A 745 -1.11 -8.45 -20.22
N LEU A 746 -2.17 -9.24 -20.07
CA LEU A 746 -3.56 -8.82 -20.16
C LEU A 746 -4.24 -9.10 -18.81
N ASP A 747 -4.63 -8.06 -18.11
CA ASP A 747 -5.48 -8.11 -16.92
C ASP A 747 -6.93 -7.82 -17.32
N ILE A 748 -7.85 -8.70 -16.98
CA ILE A 748 -9.28 -8.50 -17.18
C ILE A 748 -9.90 -8.40 -15.79
N GLN A 749 -10.26 -7.19 -15.38
CA GLN A 749 -10.95 -6.95 -14.13
C GLN A 749 -12.44 -7.15 -14.30
N ASN A 750 -13.10 -7.68 -13.26
CA ASN A 750 -14.52 -8.00 -13.27
C ASN A 750 -14.95 -8.78 -14.52
N THR A 751 -14.28 -9.90 -14.79
CA THR A 751 -14.49 -10.74 -16.00
C THR A 751 -15.96 -11.19 -16.17
N THR A 752 -16.70 -11.30 -15.06
CA THR A 752 -18.13 -11.65 -15.08
C THR A 752 -19.02 -10.48 -15.48
N ASN A 753 -18.48 -9.27 -15.57
CA ASN A 753 -19.20 -8.01 -15.81
C ASN A 753 -20.38 -7.80 -14.86
N ARG A 754 -20.26 -8.30 -13.61
CA ARG A 754 -21.31 -8.15 -12.60
C ARG A 754 -21.44 -6.67 -12.20
N LYS A 755 -22.64 -6.16 -12.21
CA LYS A 755 -22.99 -4.83 -11.71
C LYS A 755 -23.04 -4.86 -10.17
N ASN A 756 -21.91 -4.66 -9.51
CA ASN A 756 -21.85 -4.53 -8.05
C ASN A 756 -22.41 -3.15 -7.66
N VAL A 757 -23.34 -3.12 -6.71
CA VAL A 757 -23.92 -1.87 -6.23
C VAL A 757 -22.85 -1.10 -5.44
N GLY A 758 -22.64 0.16 -5.80
CA GLY A 758 -21.70 1.05 -5.09
C GLY A 758 -22.39 1.92 -4.04
N GLY A 759 -23.64 2.30 -4.28
CA GLY A 759 -24.45 3.10 -3.39
C GLY A 759 -25.77 3.48 -3.98
N GLN A 760 -26.52 4.32 -3.26
CA GLN A 760 -27.79 4.88 -3.69
C GLN A 760 -27.78 6.41 -3.57
N TYR A 761 -28.63 7.07 -4.34
CA TYR A 761 -28.87 8.51 -4.28
C TYR A 761 -30.31 8.84 -4.65
N PHE A 762 -30.82 9.93 -4.16
CA PHE A 762 -32.11 10.47 -4.59
C PHE A 762 -31.90 11.32 -5.86
N ASN A 763 -32.69 11.06 -6.88
CA ASN A 763 -32.71 11.89 -8.09
C ASN A 763 -33.88 12.88 -7.98
N ASP A 764 -33.58 14.16 -7.83
CA ASP A 764 -34.53 15.24 -7.65
C ASP A 764 -35.44 15.48 -8.86
N LYS A 765 -34.97 15.13 -10.07
CA LYS A 765 -35.73 15.28 -11.32
C LYS A 765 -36.81 14.21 -11.51
N THR A 766 -36.51 12.98 -11.09
CA THR A 766 -37.47 11.87 -11.24
C THR A 766 -38.22 11.56 -9.95
N GLY A 767 -37.79 12.11 -8.82
CA GLY A 767 -38.37 11.83 -7.50
C GLY A 767 -38.15 10.39 -7.04
N GLU A 768 -37.13 9.72 -7.56
CA GLU A 768 -36.86 8.30 -7.30
C GLU A 768 -35.48 8.09 -6.64
N VAL A 769 -35.36 6.97 -5.91
CA VAL A 769 -34.07 6.48 -5.42
C VAL A 769 -33.41 5.65 -6.50
N LYS A 770 -32.21 6.06 -6.94
CA LYS A 770 -31.41 5.36 -7.95
C LYS A 770 -30.16 4.75 -7.34
N TYR A 771 -29.62 3.70 -7.99
CA TYR A 771 -28.36 3.06 -7.60
C TYR A 771 -27.28 3.40 -8.60
N TRP A 772 -26.05 3.67 -8.08
CA TRP A 772 -24.86 3.67 -8.91
C TRP A 772 -24.09 2.36 -8.71
N TYR A 773 -23.37 1.98 -9.74
CA TYR A 773 -22.68 0.69 -9.77
C TYR A 773 -21.16 0.87 -9.80
N GLN A 774 -20.46 -0.10 -9.22
CA GLN A 774 -19.01 -0.21 -9.30
C GLN A 774 -18.55 -0.46 -10.75
N THR A 775 -17.23 -0.49 -10.97
CA THR A 775 -16.66 -0.65 -12.31
C THR A 775 -17.10 -1.93 -13.00
N SER A 776 -17.45 -1.80 -14.28
CA SER A 776 -17.75 -2.90 -15.20
C SER A 776 -16.48 -3.65 -15.58
N LEU A 777 -16.55 -4.55 -16.57
CA LEU A 777 -15.39 -5.25 -17.13
C LEU A 777 -14.36 -4.27 -17.70
N ILE A 778 -13.11 -4.35 -17.21
CA ILE A 778 -11.98 -3.51 -17.68
C ILE A 778 -10.82 -4.40 -18.14
N PRO A 779 -10.48 -4.43 -19.44
CA PRO A 779 -9.25 -5.05 -19.92
C PRO A 779 -8.08 -4.07 -19.83
N ILE A 780 -6.96 -4.50 -19.20
CA ILE A 780 -5.73 -3.71 -19.10
C ILE A 780 -4.60 -4.48 -19.77
N LEU A 781 -4.18 -4.01 -20.95
CA LEU A 781 -3.04 -4.56 -21.68
C LEU A 781 -1.77 -3.80 -21.32
N SER A 782 -0.68 -4.53 -21.13
CA SER A 782 0.66 -3.98 -20.92
C SER A 782 1.74 -4.78 -21.64
N TYR A 783 2.77 -4.08 -22.09
CA TYR A 783 3.99 -4.61 -22.67
C TYR A 783 5.21 -4.05 -21.96
N ARG A 784 6.08 -4.93 -21.45
CA ARG A 784 7.30 -4.55 -20.71
C ARG A 784 8.52 -5.13 -21.42
N LEU A 785 9.55 -4.30 -21.53
CA LEU A 785 10.90 -4.67 -21.95
C LEU A 785 11.91 -4.36 -20.85
N GLU A 786 12.81 -5.30 -20.58
CA GLU A 786 13.91 -5.19 -19.62
C GLU A 786 15.21 -5.54 -20.35
N PHE A 787 16.25 -4.67 -20.27
CA PHE A 787 17.53 -4.85 -20.97
C PHE A 787 18.67 -4.09 -20.31
#